data_b44d7974f0792437894bb255d80a9482
#
_entry.id   b44d7974f0792437894bb255d80a9482
#
_cell.length_a   1.000
_cell.length_b   1.000
_cell.length_c   1.000
_cell.angle_alpha   90.00
_cell.angle_beta   90.00
_cell.angle_gamma   90.00
#
_symmetry.space_group_name_H-M   'P 1'
#
loop_
_entity.id
_entity.type
_entity.pdbx_description
1 polymer ?
#
loop_
_entity_poly.entity_id
_entity_poly.type
_entity_poly.pdbx_seq_one_letter_code
_entity_poly.pdbx_strand_id
1 'polypeptide(L)'
;MADIGKIQQVEIIDEMQRSYLDYAMSVIVSRALPDVRDGLKPVHRRIIYAMQRMGTTHSAHYSKSAKVVGEVLGKYHPHGDAPVYEALVRMAQDFSMRYPLIDGQGNFGSIDGDPPAAMRYTETRMALITETLLYDLDKKTVDFTENFDGTLKEPVFLPALLPNLLINGASGIAVGMATNIPPHNLAEVIDAACALIDNSELSVEDLMEHIKGPDFPTAAQIYDISEITAAYATGRGKILMRAKADIEETKGAKFQITVSEIPYQVNKATLVTRIAELAKDKKLEGISDLRDESDRRGMRIVIELKRDARPQSVLNNLYKHTSLQQSFPVNMVALVDGTPQTLTLKMILSEFIKHRQKVIKRRSQFELDEARKRAHILEGLKIAVDNIDAVIETIKKSQDPQVAKVNLMQKFKLTEVQALAILDMQLKRLSGLERQKIEEELTMTLEEITYLEDLLSHPEKILTVAKGELLKLKERFGDDRRTRVFKQKIGEFSEEDLIANESTIVTVTVGGYVKRQDLSSFRTQRRGGKGISGITTKEEDTVAHLFAAYTHDNLLFFTNIGRVFQLKVYDLPESSRVSKGVAIVNLLDLQQNEKVLSILPVKKQKTQMTSNHKYVLMATKNGVVKKTAISQYESIRRSGIIAIKLASGDHLRWAKLTAGDNLIFLISKHGLSIKFAEKDVRPMARDTMGVRGIKLKPNDELIGMDVIDKGDVKADLLVITDKGIGKKTQVLAWPLQLRGGVGVKAANLTEKTGEIVCAQILTKADEALILTSQKGQVMRTTLRSIPRLTRDTQGVIIMRLSVGDKVAATTVIQKKKEDEEAENASVKPESLKVAAQTKTQQKPKPKPKAKTKSIVKNRPKHKLKIKAKKAKPKAKPKTKTRVVKKVKKR
;
A
#
# COMPACT_ATOMS: atom_id res chain seq x y z
N MET A 1 14.19 -73.42 21.33
CA MET A 1 13.44 -72.16 21.17
C MET A 1 14.48 -71.10 20.93
N ALA A 2 14.45 -70.47 19.76
CA ALA A 2 15.39 -69.37 19.49
C ALA A 2 15.12 -68.25 20.45
N ASP A 3 16.16 -67.77 21.16
CA ASP A 3 16.12 -66.58 22.02
C ASP A 3 15.58 -65.37 21.16
N ILE A 4 14.29 -65.14 21.35
CA ILE A 4 13.70 -63.88 20.87
C ILE A 4 14.30 -62.77 21.68
N GLY A 5 15.06 -61.93 21.08
CA GLY A 5 15.87 -60.86 21.57
C GLY A 5 15.46 -60.22 22.92
N LYS A 6 16.40 -59.64 23.62
CA LYS A 6 16.28 -59.04 24.94
C LYS A 6 15.16 -57.97 24.94
N ILE A 7 14.04 -58.28 25.56
CA ILE A 7 12.95 -57.31 25.75
C ILE A 7 13.43 -56.28 26.75
N GLN A 8 13.60 -55.02 26.27
CA GLN A 8 13.95 -53.90 27.10
C GLN A 8 12.64 -53.11 27.44
N GLN A 9 12.35 -52.90 28.69
CA GLN A 9 11.24 -51.99 29.10
C GLN A 9 11.66 -50.57 28.87
N VAL A 10 10.90 -49.81 28.11
CA VAL A 10 11.10 -48.40 27.84
C VAL A 10 9.80 -47.68 28.23
N GLU A 11 9.88 -46.61 29.01
CA GLU A 11 8.75 -45.75 29.30
C GLU A 11 8.26 -45.09 28.03
N ILE A 12 6.93 -45.16 27.77
CA ILE A 12 6.35 -44.62 26.55
C ILE A 12 6.56 -43.11 26.42
N ILE A 13 6.67 -42.38 27.57
CA ILE A 13 6.92 -40.93 27.58
C ILE A 13 8.31 -40.64 27.03
N ASP A 14 9.33 -41.39 27.52
CA ASP A 14 10.71 -41.19 27.10
C ASP A 14 10.91 -41.54 25.63
N GLU A 15 10.31 -42.61 25.15
CA GLU A 15 10.36 -43.02 23.73
C GLU A 15 9.66 -41.99 22.85
N MET A 16 8.49 -41.51 23.24
CA MET A 16 7.77 -40.46 22.52
C MET A 16 8.56 -39.14 22.47
N GLN A 17 9.15 -38.73 23.58
CA GLN A 17 9.98 -37.52 23.62
C GLN A 17 11.19 -37.64 22.70
N ARG A 18 11.89 -38.74 22.75
CA ARG A 18 13.06 -39.02 21.92
C ARG A 18 12.71 -39.05 20.44
N SER A 19 11.71 -39.86 20.08
CA SER A 19 11.25 -40.00 18.68
C SER A 19 10.74 -38.70 18.12
N TYR A 20 10.02 -37.88 18.94
CA TYR A 20 9.54 -36.57 18.53
C TYR A 20 10.69 -35.58 18.35
N LEU A 21 11.68 -35.59 19.21
CA LEU A 21 12.87 -34.75 19.08
C LEU A 21 13.65 -35.07 17.81
N ASP A 22 13.88 -36.35 17.53
CA ASP A 22 14.57 -36.80 16.32
C ASP A 22 13.78 -36.40 15.06
N TYR A 23 12.47 -36.56 15.07
CA TYR A 23 11.59 -36.11 13.98
C TYR A 23 11.65 -34.57 13.82
N ALA A 24 11.55 -33.83 14.92
CA ALA A 24 11.61 -32.36 14.89
C ALA A 24 12.94 -31.86 14.34
N MET A 25 14.06 -32.44 14.78
CA MET A 25 15.41 -32.11 14.28
C MET A 25 15.52 -32.42 12.79
N SER A 26 15.02 -33.55 12.34
CA SER A 26 15.02 -33.93 10.92
C SER A 26 14.22 -32.94 10.08
N VAL A 27 13.02 -32.55 10.54
CA VAL A 27 12.19 -31.57 9.83
C VAL A 27 12.85 -30.19 9.78
N ILE A 28 13.49 -29.75 10.86
CA ILE A 28 14.16 -28.45 10.94
C ILE A 28 15.38 -28.43 10.01
N VAL A 29 16.32 -29.37 10.14
CA VAL A 29 17.62 -29.34 9.47
C VAL A 29 17.52 -29.87 8.03
N SER A 30 16.75 -30.94 7.81
CA SER A 30 16.79 -31.71 6.54
C SER A 30 15.57 -31.51 5.65
N ARG A 31 14.64 -30.59 5.97
CA ARG A 31 13.42 -30.43 5.17
C ARG A 31 12.95 -28.97 4.99
N ALA A 32 12.67 -28.26 6.10
CA ALA A 32 11.85 -27.04 6.04
C ALA A 32 12.67 -25.75 5.91
N LEU A 33 13.85 -25.68 6.51
CA LEU A 33 14.66 -24.47 6.54
C LEU A 33 15.72 -24.45 5.43
N PRO A 34 16.01 -23.26 4.85
CA PRO A 34 17.10 -23.07 3.89
C PRO A 34 18.44 -22.96 4.61
N ASP A 35 19.52 -23.37 3.94
CA ASP A 35 20.89 -23.05 4.37
C ASP A 35 21.23 -21.60 4.00
N VAL A 36 21.90 -20.86 4.89
CA VAL A 36 22.23 -19.45 4.67
C VAL A 36 23.18 -19.25 3.49
N ARG A 37 24.02 -20.22 3.18
CA ARG A 37 25.09 -20.17 2.17
C ARG A 37 24.56 -20.21 0.74
N ASP A 38 23.63 -21.12 0.45
CA ASP A 38 23.05 -21.28 -0.91
C ASP A 38 21.56 -20.91 -1.00
N GLY A 39 20.92 -20.63 0.13
CA GLY A 39 19.50 -20.25 0.18
C GLY A 39 18.53 -21.37 -0.22
N LEU A 40 18.97 -22.60 -0.27
CA LEU A 40 18.19 -23.72 -0.76
C LEU A 40 17.76 -24.67 0.38
N LYS A 41 16.57 -25.22 0.26
CA LYS A 41 16.17 -26.39 1.05
C LYS A 41 16.79 -27.64 0.42
N PRO A 42 16.93 -28.75 1.17
CA PRO A 42 17.51 -29.99 0.65
C PRO A 42 16.86 -30.47 -0.66
N VAL A 43 15.52 -30.41 -0.79
CA VAL A 43 14.83 -30.83 -2.02
C VAL A 43 15.22 -29.99 -3.23
N HIS A 44 15.32 -28.65 -3.07
CA HIS A 44 15.72 -27.75 -4.16
C HIS A 44 17.18 -28.03 -4.59
N ARG A 45 18.08 -28.18 -3.63
CA ARG A 45 19.50 -28.47 -3.85
C ARG A 45 19.67 -29.80 -4.60
N ARG A 46 18.95 -30.84 -4.21
CA ARG A 46 18.97 -32.16 -4.85
C ARG A 46 18.42 -32.10 -6.27
N ILE A 47 17.38 -31.33 -6.54
CA ILE A 47 16.85 -31.13 -7.89
C ILE A 47 17.91 -30.47 -8.79
N ILE A 48 18.50 -29.37 -8.37
CA ILE A 48 19.51 -28.63 -9.13
C ILE A 48 20.74 -29.51 -9.35
N TYR A 49 21.22 -30.23 -8.33
CA TYR A 49 22.37 -31.14 -8.43
C TYR A 49 22.07 -32.31 -9.38
N ALA A 50 20.90 -32.93 -9.29
CA ALA A 50 20.50 -34.00 -10.20
C ALA A 50 20.45 -33.51 -11.66
N MET A 51 19.90 -32.31 -11.91
CA MET A 51 19.87 -31.70 -13.23
C MET A 51 21.30 -31.46 -13.80
N GLN A 52 22.24 -31.02 -12.95
CA GLN A 52 23.64 -30.88 -13.33
C GLN A 52 24.26 -32.24 -13.72
N ARG A 53 24.00 -33.28 -12.90
CA ARG A 53 24.52 -34.63 -13.18
C ARG A 53 23.91 -35.26 -14.43
N MET A 54 22.68 -34.91 -14.78
CA MET A 54 22.01 -35.30 -16.01
C MET A 54 22.46 -34.49 -17.25
N GLY A 55 23.24 -33.42 -17.08
CA GLY A 55 23.62 -32.51 -18.15
C GLY A 55 22.47 -31.67 -18.69
N THR A 56 21.40 -31.45 -17.92
CA THR A 56 20.27 -30.57 -18.32
C THR A 56 20.54 -29.11 -18.00
N THR A 57 21.67 -28.61 -18.50
CA THR A 57 22.12 -27.23 -18.39
C THR A 57 21.25 -26.28 -19.22
N HIS A 58 21.44 -24.97 -19.08
CA HIS A 58 20.68 -23.97 -19.86
C HIS A 58 20.84 -24.17 -21.39
N SER A 59 22.01 -24.55 -21.85
CA SER A 59 22.31 -24.80 -23.28
C SER A 59 21.79 -26.14 -23.79
N ALA A 60 21.39 -27.05 -22.91
CA ALA A 60 20.89 -28.37 -23.29
C ALA A 60 19.44 -28.33 -23.80
N HIS A 61 19.03 -29.39 -24.47
CA HIS A 61 17.63 -29.61 -24.81
C HIS A 61 16.77 -29.80 -23.55
N TYR A 62 15.50 -29.38 -23.65
CA TYR A 62 14.53 -29.64 -22.58
C TYR A 62 14.37 -31.16 -22.34
N SER A 63 14.30 -31.55 -21.09
CA SER A 63 14.00 -32.88 -20.64
C SER A 63 12.62 -32.94 -19.99
N LYS A 64 11.92 -34.07 -20.15
CA LYS A 64 10.63 -34.29 -19.43
C LYS A 64 10.86 -34.13 -17.93
N SER A 65 9.96 -33.36 -17.27
CA SER A 65 10.01 -33.16 -15.80
C SER A 65 9.99 -34.49 -15.06
N ALA A 66 9.23 -35.48 -15.55
CA ALA A 66 9.20 -36.83 -15.00
C ALA A 66 10.57 -37.53 -14.96
N LYS A 67 11.47 -37.23 -15.92
CA LYS A 67 12.84 -37.78 -15.94
C LYS A 67 13.68 -37.18 -14.80
N VAL A 68 13.55 -35.85 -14.61
CA VAL A 68 14.26 -35.16 -13.52
C VAL A 68 13.75 -35.62 -12.16
N VAL A 69 12.43 -35.70 -11.99
CA VAL A 69 11.81 -36.19 -10.74
C VAL A 69 12.26 -37.61 -10.44
N GLY A 70 12.24 -38.51 -11.44
CA GLY A 70 12.71 -39.90 -11.28
C GLY A 70 14.18 -40.00 -10.88
N GLU A 71 15.08 -39.17 -11.46
CA GLU A 71 16.50 -39.11 -11.08
C GLU A 71 16.70 -38.69 -9.63
N VAL A 72 15.95 -37.63 -9.21
CA VAL A 72 16.00 -37.13 -7.83
C VAL A 72 15.52 -38.18 -6.83
N LEU A 73 14.39 -38.84 -7.12
CA LEU A 73 13.82 -39.87 -6.24
C LEU A 73 14.73 -41.10 -6.11
N GLY A 74 15.23 -41.56 -7.24
CA GLY A 74 16.02 -42.77 -7.29
C GLY A 74 17.40 -42.63 -6.67
N LYS A 75 17.96 -41.42 -6.57
CA LYS A 75 19.34 -41.25 -6.20
C LYS A 75 19.59 -40.37 -4.96
N TYR A 76 18.70 -39.43 -4.64
CA TYR A 76 19.01 -38.41 -3.65
C TYR A 76 17.89 -38.15 -2.64
N HIS A 77 16.60 -38.29 -3.02
CA HIS A 77 15.49 -37.83 -2.16
C HIS A 77 14.41 -38.91 -2.02
N PRO A 78 14.46 -39.78 -1.01
CA PRO A 78 13.59 -40.95 -0.85
C PRO A 78 12.21 -40.57 -0.28
N HIS A 79 11.49 -39.70 -0.98
CA HIS A 79 10.16 -39.24 -0.62
C HIS A 79 9.20 -39.33 -1.83
N GLY A 80 7.96 -38.89 -1.72
CA GLY A 80 6.98 -38.92 -2.81
C GLY A 80 7.38 -38.06 -4.02
N ASP A 81 6.91 -38.45 -5.20
CA ASP A 81 7.16 -37.75 -6.46
C ASP A 81 6.45 -36.37 -6.54
N ALA A 82 5.26 -36.26 -5.98
CA ALA A 82 4.49 -35.02 -5.98
C ALA A 82 5.23 -33.86 -5.29
N PRO A 83 5.78 -33.97 -4.05
CA PRO A 83 6.57 -32.91 -3.41
C PRO A 83 7.79 -32.48 -4.21
N VAL A 84 8.49 -33.42 -4.87
CA VAL A 84 9.64 -33.12 -5.72
C VAL A 84 9.21 -32.35 -6.96
N TYR A 85 8.12 -32.78 -7.58
CA TYR A 85 7.57 -32.09 -8.75
C TYR A 85 7.05 -30.68 -8.41
N GLU A 86 6.32 -30.52 -7.31
CA GLU A 86 5.85 -29.21 -6.84
C GLU A 86 7.00 -28.26 -6.53
N ALA A 87 8.08 -28.74 -5.92
CA ALA A 87 9.27 -27.93 -5.69
C ALA A 87 9.93 -27.49 -7.01
N LEU A 88 10.04 -28.40 -7.99
CA LEU A 88 10.55 -28.11 -9.34
C LEU A 88 9.67 -27.08 -10.05
N VAL A 89 8.35 -27.25 -10.01
CA VAL A 89 7.36 -26.33 -10.58
C VAL A 89 7.50 -24.94 -9.97
N ARG A 90 7.58 -24.84 -8.64
CA ARG A 90 7.73 -23.54 -7.96
C ARG A 90 8.99 -22.80 -8.38
N MET A 91 10.10 -23.51 -8.62
CA MET A 91 11.35 -22.91 -9.10
C MET A 91 11.26 -22.40 -10.56
N ALA A 92 10.24 -22.81 -11.32
CA ALA A 92 9.99 -22.35 -12.69
C ALA A 92 8.96 -21.22 -12.78
N GLN A 93 8.23 -20.91 -11.70
CA GLN A 93 7.16 -19.91 -11.71
C GLN A 93 7.72 -18.49 -11.50
N ASP A 94 7.49 -17.60 -12.45
CA ASP A 94 7.94 -16.19 -12.43
C ASP A 94 7.13 -15.29 -11.48
N PHE A 95 5.96 -15.75 -11.05
CA PHE A 95 5.14 -15.12 -10.02
C PHE A 95 5.45 -15.63 -8.59
N SER A 96 6.20 -16.72 -8.45
CA SER A 96 6.64 -17.30 -7.18
C SER A 96 8.08 -16.96 -6.85
N MET A 97 8.96 -16.93 -7.85
CA MET A 97 10.40 -16.67 -7.74
C MET A 97 10.72 -15.33 -8.38
N ARG A 98 11.48 -14.48 -7.69
CA ARG A 98 11.94 -13.22 -8.28
C ARG A 98 12.94 -13.45 -9.42
N TYR A 99 13.77 -14.49 -9.27
CA TYR A 99 14.69 -15.02 -10.27
C TYR A 99 14.48 -16.53 -10.40
N PRO A 100 13.66 -16.98 -11.35
CA PRO A 100 13.40 -18.41 -11.57
C PRO A 100 14.68 -19.22 -11.79
N LEU A 101 14.78 -20.37 -11.14
CA LEU A 101 15.94 -21.26 -11.21
C LEU A 101 15.78 -22.35 -12.28
N ILE A 102 14.56 -22.60 -12.70
CA ILE A 102 14.22 -23.60 -13.73
C ILE A 102 13.60 -22.89 -14.91
N ASP A 103 14.03 -23.24 -16.11
CA ASP A 103 13.43 -22.87 -17.37
C ASP A 103 12.46 -23.99 -17.79
N GLY A 104 11.16 -23.68 -17.75
CA GLY A 104 10.08 -24.63 -17.98
C GLY A 104 9.37 -24.43 -19.30
N GLN A 105 9.06 -25.53 -20.01
CA GLN A 105 8.21 -25.54 -21.20
C GLN A 105 6.93 -26.32 -20.93
N GLY A 106 5.77 -25.68 -21.10
CA GLY A 106 4.46 -26.26 -20.85
C GLY A 106 3.67 -25.44 -19.80
N ASN A 107 2.68 -26.07 -19.17
CA ASN A 107 1.87 -25.42 -18.13
C ASN A 107 2.47 -25.74 -16.76
N PHE A 108 3.06 -24.73 -16.12
CA PHE A 108 3.60 -24.77 -14.76
C PHE A 108 2.69 -24.08 -13.72
N GLY A 109 1.38 -24.00 -14.02
CA GLY A 109 0.42 -23.28 -13.18
C GLY A 109 0.33 -21.79 -13.52
N SER A 110 -0.55 -21.09 -12.84
CA SER A 110 -0.78 -19.66 -13.04
C SER A 110 -0.98 -18.91 -11.74
N ILE A 111 -0.94 -17.57 -11.80
CA ILE A 111 -1.25 -16.69 -10.67
C ILE A 111 -2.73 -16.82 -10.22
N ASP A 112 -3.58 -17.42 -11.05
CA ASP A 112 -4.97 -17.76 -10.73
C ASP A 112 -5.10 -18.99 -9.83
N GLY A 113 -3.95 -19.67 -9.58
CA GLY A 113 -3.92 -20.87 -8.77
C GLY A 113 -4.29 -22.15 -9.55
N ASP A 114 -4.26 -22.10 -10.88
CA ASP A 114 -4.36 -23.30 -11.69
C ASP A 114 -3.20 -24.25 -11.38
N PRO A 115 -3.46 -25.54 -11.22
CA PRO A 115 -2.41 -26.51 -10.98
C PRO A 115 -1.52 -26.70 -12.23
N PRO A 116 -0.26 -27.08 -12.06
CA PRO A 116 0.61 -27.44 -13.19
C PRO A 116 0.06 -28.68 -13.89
N ALA A 117 0.40 -28.83 -15.17
CA ALA A 117 0.14 -30.07 -15.88
C ALA A 117 0.97 -31.20 -15.28
N ALA A 118 0.50 -32.46 -15.41
CA ALA A 118 1.24 -33.60 -14.91
C ALA A 118 2.67 -33.66 -15.49
N MET A 119 3.64 -34.10 -14.71
CA MET A 119 5.09 -34.09 -15.00
C MET A 119 5.49 -34.79 -16.31
N ARG A 120 4.64 -35.67 -16.85
CA ARG A 120 4.83 -36.32 -18.15
C ARG A 120 4.60 -35.39 -19.34
N TYR A 121 3.90 -34.27 -19.14
CA TYR A 121 3.61 -33.29 -20.19
C TYR A 121 4.56 -32.07 -20.18
N THR A 122 5.06 -31.71 -19.00
CA THR A 122 5.98 -30.57 -18.84
C THR A 122 7.41 -30.96 -19.12
N GLU A 123 8.21 -30.01 -19.58
CA GLU A 123 9.64 -30.18 -19.86
C GLU A 123 10.43 -29.08 -19.14
N THR A 124 11.65 -29.41 -18.72
CA THR A 124 12.49 -28.55 -17.90
C THR A 124 13.95 -28.64 -18.30
N ARG A 125 14.65 -27.52 -18.07
CA ARG A 125 16.12 -27.44 -18.02
C ARG A 125 16.51 -26.38 -16.99
N MET A 126 17.76 -26.26 -16.62
CA MET A 126 18.20 -25.20 -15.71
C MET A 126 18.06 -23.83 -16.37
N ALA A 127 17.65 -22.82 -15.61
CA ALA A 127 17.76 -21.43 -16.04
C ALA A 127 19.25 -21.00 -16.07
N LEU A 128 19.59 -20.02 -16.91
CA LEU A 128 20.98 -19.55 -17.04
C LEU A 128 21.58 -19.07 -15.73
N ILE A 129 20.78 -18.41 -14.89
CA ILE A 129 21.21 -17.92 -13.58
C ILE A 129 21.55 -19.06 -12.62
N THR A 130 20.95 -20.24 -12.75
CA THR A 130 21.16 -21.40 -11.88
C THR A 130 22.56 -21.98 -11.99
N GLU A 131 23.20 -21.84 -13.16
CA GLU A 131 24.58 -22.26 -13.33
C GLU A 131 25.54 -21.54 -12.37
N THR A 132 25.18 -20.33 -11.93
CA THR A 132 25.98 -19.58 -10.95
C THR A 132 25.92 -20.16 -9.53
N LEU A 133 24.91 -20.97 -9.22
CA LEU A 133 24.86 -21.71 -7.95
C LEU A 133 25.81 -22.93 -7.95
N LEU A 134 26.11 -23.46 -9.11
CA LEU A 134 26.94 -24.67 -9.33
C LEU A 134 28.37 -24.31 -9.75
N TYR A 135 28.67 -23.01 -9.85
CA TYR A 135 29.97 -22.55 -10.33
C TYR A 135 31.12 -23.12 -9.48
N ASP A 136 32.11 -23.73 -10.13
CA ASP A 136 33.27 -24.38 -9.49
C ASP A 136 32.94 -25.58 -8.59
N LEU A 137 31.80 -26.24 -8.74
CA LEU A 137 31.44 -27.44 -7.94
C LEU A 137 32.46 -28.56 -8.10
N ASP A 138 33.02 -28.70 -9.31
CA ASP A 138 34.01 -29.76 -9.64
C ASP A 138 35.40 -29.54 -9.02
N LYS A 139 35.65 -28.32 -8.49
CA LYS A 139 36.96 -27.94 -7.93
C LYS A 139 37.09 -28.16 -6.39
N LYS A 140 36.33 -29.10 -5.84
CA LYS A 140 36.31 -29.43 -4.40
C LYS A 140 36.06 -28.26 -3.47
N THR A 141 35.25 -27.31 -3.94
CA THR A 141 34.93 -26.05 -3.23
C THR A 141 34.01 -26.23 -2.02
N VAL A 142 33.21 -27.30 -2.02
CA VAL A 142 32.24 -27.66 -0.97
C VAL A 142 32.43 -29.08 -0.51
N ASP A 143 31.86 -29.40 0.66
CA ASP A 143 31.89 -30.72 1.24
C ASP A 143 30.77 -31.59 0.66
N PHE A 144 31.03 -32.88 0.52
CA PHE A 144 30.06 -33.87 0.03
C PHE A 144 29.79 -34.88 1.15
N THR A 145 28.50 -35.28 1.24
CA THR A 145 28.05 -36.37 2.11
C THR A 145 27.51 -37.52 1.28
N GLU A 146 27.38 -38.69 1.87
CA GLU A 146 26.71 -39.81 1.24
C GLU A 146 25.22 -39.54 1.10
N ASN A 147 24.62 -40.05 0.02
CA ASN A 147 23.20 -40.04 -0.17
C ASN A 147 22.51 -41.03 0.81
N PHE A 148 21.16 -41.14 0.70
CA PHE A 148 20.36 -41.94 1.63
C PHE A 148 20.70 -43.46 1.67
N ASP A 149 21.29 -44.02 0.61
CA ASP A 149 21.65 -45.44 0.49
C ASP A 149 23.19 -45.68 0.52
N GLY A 150 24.00 -44.65 0.68
CA GLY A 150 25.47 -44.73 0.73
C GLY A 150 26.14 -45.02 -0.61
N THR A 151 25.40 -45.10 -1.73
CA THR A 151 25.97 -45.47 -3.04
C THR A 151 26.54 -44.30 -3.81
N LEU A 152 26.04 -43.06 -3.55
CA LEU A 152 26.45 -41.85 -4.21
C LEU A 152 26.77 -40.73 -3.19
N LYS A 153 27.37 -39.67 -3.73
CA LYS A 153 27.65 -38.48 -2.92
C LYS A 153 26.83 -37.26 -3.39
N GLU A 154 26.34 -36.49 -2.46
CA GLU A 154 25.62 -35.23 -2.73
C GLU A 154 26.32 -34.07 -2.00
N PRO A 155 26.28 -32.83 -2.53
CA PRO A 155 26.89 -31.69 -1.84
C PRO A 155 26.04 -31.29 -0.63
N VAL A 156 26.70 -31.00 0.48
CA VAL A 156 26.03 -30.50 1.70
C VAL A 156 25.37 -29.15 1.45
N PHE A 157 26.02 -28.28 0.69
CA PHE A 157 25.55 -27.00 0.16
C PHE A 157 26.24 -26.71 -1.17
N LEU A 158 25.70 -25.83 -1.99
CA LEU A 158 26.28 -25.46 -3.27
C LEU A 158 27.32 -24.32 -3.12
N PRO A 159 28.33 -24.22 -4.02
CA PRO A 159 29.33 -23.14 -3.99
C PRO A 159 28.78 -21.77 -4.42
N ALA A 160 27.53 -21.56 -4.30
CA ALA A 160 26.70 -20.46 -4.75
C ALA A 160 27.44 -19.11 -4.88
N LEU A 161 27.63 -18.64 -6.13
CA LEU A 161 28.01 -17.26 -6.41
C LEU A 161 26.84 -16.30 -6.23
N LEU A 162 25.62 -16.80 -6.43
CA LEU A 162 24.37 -16.07 -6.33
C LEU A 162 23.93 -15.96 -4.87
N PRO A 163 23.61 -14.77 -4.31
CA PRO A 163 23.05 -14.61 -2.98
C PRO A 163 21.58 -15.03 -2.92
N ASN A 164 21.30 -16.28 -3.24
CA ASN A 164 19.97 -16.81 -3.54
C ASN A 164 18.99 -16.68 -2.37
N LEU A 165 19.46 -16.77 -1.10
CA LEU A 165 18.59 -16.61 0.06
C LEU A 165 17.88 -15.25 0.09
N LEU A 166 18.59 -14.19 -0.27
CA LEU A 166 18.02 -12.83 -0.30
C LEU A 166 17.25 -12.56 -1.59
N ILE A 167 17.79 -12.95 -2.76
CA ILE A 167 17.16 -12.55 -4.03
C ILE A 167 15.85 -13.30 -4.31
N ASN A 168 15.72 -14.55 -3.90
CA ASN A 168 14.52 -15.35 -4.07
C ASN A 168 13.70 -15.53 -2.78
N GLY A 169 14.32 -15.23 -1.63
CA GLY A 169 13.70 -15.49 -0.35
C GLY A 169 13.50 -16.98 -0.06
N ALA A 170 12.85 -17.27 1.03
CA ALA A 170 12.46 -18.64 1.40
C ALA A 170 11.26 -18.62 2.32
N SER A 171 10.35 -19.58 2.19
CA SER A 171 9.24 -19.79 3.12
C SER A 171 9.17 -21.26 3.52
N GLY A 172 8.96 -21.56 4.79
CA GLY A 172 8.87 -22.93 5.28
C GLY A 172 8.33 -23.01 6.69
N ILE A 173 7.63 -24.11 7.00
CA ILE A 173 7.08 -24.39 8.31
C ILE A 173 7.78 -25.65 8.83
N ALA A 174 8.51 -25.51 9.92
CA ALA A 174 9.16 -26.59 10.64
C ALA A 174 8.42 -26.89 11.96
N VAL A 175 8.92 -27.82 12.74
CA VAL A 175 8.41 -28.08 14.08
C VAL A 175 8.89 -26.98 15.03
N GLY A 176 7.95 -26.27 15.66
CA GLY A 176 8.26 -25.20 16.62
C GLY A 176 8.79 -23.90 16.04
N MET A 177 9.06 -23.82 14.74
CA MET A 177 9.52 -22.61 14.06
C MET A 177 9.11 -22.54 12.60
N ALA A 178 9.16 -21.35 12.04
CA ALA A 178 8.90 -21.11 10.62
C ALA A 178 9.90 -20.11 10.06
N THR A 179 10.12 -20.13 8.77
CA THR A 179 10.88 -19.11 8.04
C THR A 179 10.00 -18.46 6.99
N ASN A 180 10.15 -17.14 6.81
CA ASN A 180 9.51 -16.38 5.73
C ASN A 180 10.39 -15.17 5.39
N ILE A 181 11.35 -15.42 4.50
CA ILE A 181 12.34 -14.44 4.05
C ILE A 181 11.82 -13.84 2.73
N PRO A 182 11.64 -12.50 2.63
CA PRO A 182 11.18 -11.87 1.40
C PRO A 182 12.27 -11.87 0.32
N PRO A 183 11.88 -11.89 -0.97
CA PRO A 183 12.80 -11.72 -2.09
C PRO A 183 13.26 -10.26 -2.24
N HIS A 184 14.44 -10.06 -2.87
CA HIS A 184 15.06 -8.76 -3.09
C HIS A 184 15.61 -8.60 -4.51
N ASN A 185 15.89 -7.37 -4.91
CA ASN A 185 16.53 -7.08 -6.19
C ASN A 185 18.01 -7.49 -6.17
N LEU A 186 18.47 -8.20 -7.21
CA LEU A 186 19.83 -8.72 -7.33
C LEU A 186 20.88 -7.60 -7.27
N ALA A 187 20.68 -6.53 -8.04
CA ALA A 187 21.62 -5.43 -8.10
C ALA A 187 21.80 -4.74 -6.74
N GLU A 188 20.69 -4.51 -6.02
CA GLU A 188 20.70 -3.91 -4.68
C GLU A 188 21.43 -4.81 -3.66
N VAL A 189 21.20 -6.13 -3.70
CA VAL A 189 21.84 -7.09 -2.79
C VAL A 189 23.34 -7.17 -3.06
N ILE A 190 23.77 -7.15 -4.33
CA ILE A 190 25.17 -7.15 -4.70
C ILE A 190 25.86 -5.85 -4.27
N ASP A 191 25.22 -4.69 -4.46
CA ASP A 191 25.76 -3.42 -4.04
C ASP A 191 25.97 -3.37 -2.52
N ALA A 192 25.00 -3.87 -1.75
CA ALA A 192 25.12 -3.98 -0.31
C ALA A 192 26.22 -4.96 0.12
N ALA A 193 26.35 -6.13 -0.56
CA ALA A 193 27.42 -7.07 -0.29
C ALA A 193 28.80 -6.47 -0.61
N CYS A 194 28.94 -5.73 -1.71
CA CYS A 194 30.17 -5.04 -2.06
C CYS A 194 30.53 -3.94 -1.05
N ALA A 195 29.56 -3.16 -0.60
CA ALA A 195 29.74 -2.15 0.44
C ALA A 195 30.20 -2.79 1.77
N LEU A 196 29.60 -3.93 2.14
CA LEU A 196 29.99 -4.67 3.37
C LEU A 196 31.38 -5.31 3.24
N ILE A 197 31.83 -5.68 2.05
CA ILE A 197 33.21 -6.12 1.79
C ILE A 197 34.18 -4.97 2.00
N ASP A 198 33.84 -3.75 1.54
CA ASP A 198 34.68 -2.56 1.69
C ASP A 198 34.73 -2.06 3.15
N ASN A 199 33.62 -2.18 3.88
CA ASN A 199 33.52 -1.76 5.27
C ASN A 199 32.64 -2.74 6.08
N SER A 200 33.26 -3.58 6.89
CA SER A 200 32.58 -4.58 7.74
C SER A 200 31.72 -3.98 8.86
N GLU A 201 31.94 -2.70 9.21
CA GLU A 201 31.29 -2.04 10.35
C GLU A 201 29.98 -1.33 9.98
N LEU A 202 29.52 -1.41 8.70
CA LEU A 202 28.27 -0.79 8.25
C LEU A 202 27.11 -1.25 9.12
N SER A 203 26.25 -0.29 9.49
CA SER A 203 24.97 -0.54 10.17
C SER A 203 23.92 -1.11 9.22
N VAL A 204 22.77 -1.53 9.76
CA VAL A 204 21.63 -1.96 8.92
C VAL A 204 21.07 -0.78 8.13
N GLU A 205 21.06 0.40 8.72
CA GLU A 205 20.61 1.63 8.09
C GLU A 205 21.47 2.01 6.88
N ASP A 206 22.80 1.88 7.00
CA ASP A 206 23.74 2.10 5.89
C ASP A 206 23.51 1.09 4.75
N LEU A 207 23.29 -0.19 5.10
CA LEU A 207 22.96 -1.23 4.11
C LEU A 207 21.63 -0.96 3.40
N MET A 208 20.68 -0.29 4.05
CA MET A 208 19.41 0.11 3.45
C MET A 208 19.51 1.29 2.47
N GLU A 209 20.65 1.99 2.40
CA GLU A 209 20.91 2.91 1.29
C GLU A 209 21.01 2.16 -0.03
N HIS A 210 21.52 0.92 -0.01
CA HIS A 210 21.62 0.03 -1.16
C HIS A 210 20.35 -0.82 -1.32
N ILE A 211 19.89 -1.52 -0.26
CA ILE A 211 18.68 -2.37 -0.28
C ILE A 211 17.49 -1.58 0.24
N LYS A 212 16.67 -1.04 -0.66
CA LYS A 212 15.51 -0.19 -0.32
C LYS A 212 14.37 -0.94 0.36
N GLY A 213 14.35 -2.25 0.29
CA GLY A 213 13.31 -3.13 0.81
C GLY A 213 13.11 -4.37 -0.05
N PRO A 214 12.16 -5.25 0.26
CA PRO A 214 11.81 -6.40 -0.55
C PRO A 214 11.44 -6.01 -1.99
N ASP A 215 11.68 -6.92 -2.93
CA ASP A 215 11.33 -6.78 -4.34
C ASP A 215 10.57 -8.04 -4.81
N PHE A 216 9.25 -7.98 -4.74
CA PHE A 216 8.39 -9.12 -5.02
C PHE A 216 8.24 -9.40 -6.52
N PRO A 217 8.15 -10.67 -6.95
CA PRO A 217 7.96 -11.04 -8.35
C PRO A 217 6.67 -10.47 -8.96
N THR A 218 5.61 -10.32 -8.16
CA THR A 218 4.32 -9.74 -8.56
C THR A 218 4.28 -8.23 -8.47
N ALA A 219 5.42 -7.56 -8.29
CA ALA A 219 5.55 -6.11 -8.10
C ALA A 219 4.80 -5.57 -6.88
N ALA A 220 3.72 -4.82 -7.07
CA ALA A 220 2.92 -4.19 -6.01
C ALA A 220 3.67 -3.06 -5.24
N GLN A 221 3.05 -2.57 -4.20
CA GLN A 221 3.52 -1.41 -3.42
C GLN A 221 3.74 -1.81 -1.97
N ILE A 222 4.84 -1.33 -1.37
CA ILE A 222 5.16 -1.50 0.04
C ILE A 222 5.12 -0.13 0.71
N TYR A 223 4.60 -0.10 1.93
CA TYR A 223 4.49 1.11 2.74
C TYR A 223 5.16 0.90 4.10
N ASP A 224 5.56 2.02 4.72
CA ASP A 224 6.19 2.07 6.05
C ASP A 224 7.62 1.52 6.08
N ILE A 225 8.58 2.40 5.75
CA ILE A 225 10.00 2.05 5.76
C ILE A 225 10.49 1.69 7.18
N SER A 226 9.85 2.20 8.23
CA SER A 226 10.24 1.92 9.61
C SER A 226 10.03 0.45 9.99
N GLU A 227 8.96 -0.17 9.48
CA GLU A 227 8.70 -1.61 9.65
C GLU A 227 9.71 -2.46 8.86
N ILE A 228 10.15 -2.00 7.68
CA ILE A 228 11.21 -2.66 6.90
C ILE A 228 12.53 -2.60 7.66
N THR A 229 12.90 -1.43 8.18
CA THR A 229 14.12 -1.26 8.99
C THR A 229 14.11 -2.15 10.22
N ALA A 230 12.99 -2.18 10.95
CA ALA A 230 12.83 -3.06 12.11
C ALA A 230 12.96 -4.54 11.73
N ALA A 231 12.37 -4.96 10.60
CA ALA A 231 12.48 -6.34 10.11
C ALA A 231 13.92 -6.72 9.77
N TYR A 232 14.69 -5.83 9.14
CA TYR A 232 16.08 -6.08 8.78
C TYR A 232 17.04 -6.04 9.97
N ALA A 233 16.75 -5.20 10.98
CA ALA A 233 17.55 -5.10 12.20
C ALA A 233 17.32 -6.27 13.17
N THR A 234 16.11 -6.83 13.21
CA THR A 234 15.74 -7.86 14.19
C THR A 234 15.54 -9.25 13.58
N GLY A 235 15.46 -9.37 12.27
CA GLY A 235 15.07 -10.58 11.56
C GLY A 235 13.57 -10.89 11.62
N ARG A 236 12.74 -10.02 12.24
CA ARG A 236 11.29 -10.19 12.36
C ARG A 236 10.56 -8.88 12.12
N GLY A 237 9.45 -8.91 11.39
CA GLY A 237 8.67 -7.72 11.12
C GLY A 237 7.40 -8.01 10.34
N LYS A 238 6.64 -6.97 10.03
CA LYS A 238 5.38 -7.04 9.31
C LYS A 238 5.34 -5.98 8.21
N ILE A 239 5.59 -6.36 6.98
CA ILE A 239 5.62 -5.46 5.84
C ILE A 239 4.25 -5.36 5.20
N LEU A 240 3.68 -4.16 5.10
CA LEU A 240 2.40 -3.92 4.49
C LEU A 240 2.53 -3.82 2.96
N MET A 241 1.90 -4.76 2.25
CA MET A 241 1.81 -4.78 0.80
C MET A 241 0.44 -4.32 0.33
N ARG A 242 0.39 -3.56 -0.75
CA ARG A 242 -0.83 -3.09 -1.38
C ARG A 242 -0.77 -3.26 -2.89
N ALA A 243 -1.86 -3.71 -3.48
CA ALA A 243 -2.05 -3.78 -4.92
C ALA A 243 -1.90 -2.40 -5.57
N LYS A 244 -1.41 -2.36 -6.80
CA LYS A 244 -1.44 -1.16 -7.62
C LYS A 244 -2.80 -1.10 -8.30
N ALA A 245 -3.59 -0.10 -7.91
CA ALA A 245 -4.91 0.14 -8.44
C ALA A 245 -5.03 1.60 -8.88
N ASP A 246 -5.50 1.81 -10.10
CA ASP A 246 -5.70 3.10 -10.72
C ASP A 246 -7.20 3.33 -10.93
N ILE A 247 -7.67 4.58 -10.75
CA ILE A 247 -9.06 4.98 -11.00
C ILE A 247 -9.11 5.64 -12.36
N GLU A 248 -9.87 5.06 -13.27
CA GLU A 248 -10.02 5.52 -14.65
C GLU A 248 -11.46 5.99 -14.90
N GLU A 249 -11.64 7.12 -15.59
CA GLU A 249 -12.94 7.59 -16.05
C GLU A 249 -13.28 6.95 -17.42
N THR A 250 -14.45 6.34 -17.52
CA THR A 250 -14.95 5.73 -18.75
C THR A 250 -15.98 6.60 -19.44
N LYS A 251 -16.32 6.28 -20.70
CA LYS A 251 -17.33 7.02 -21.47
C LYS A 251 -18.65 7.12 -20.71
N GLY A 252 -19.17 8.35 -20.52
CA GLY A 252 -20.45 8.61 -19.85
C GLY A 252 -20.36 8.92 -18.37
N ALA A 253 -19.25 9.49 -17.91
CA ALA A 253 -19.00 9.88 -16.51
C ALA A 253 -19.18 8.71 -15.51
N LYS A 254 -18.79 7.50 -15.91
CA LYS A 254 -18.65 6.35 -15.05
C LYS A 254 -17.17 6.16 -14.72
N PHE A 255 -16.90 5.61 -13.56
CA PHE A 255 -15.55 5.26 -13.12
C PHE A 255 -15.37 3.75 -13.10
N GLN A 256 -14.12 3.34 -13.31
CA GLN A 256 -13.67 1.97 -13.07
C GLN A 256 -12.38 1.99 -12.25
N ILE A 257 -12.18 0.97 -11.46
CA ILE A 257 -10.92 0.70 -10.75
C ILE A 257 -10.22 -0.41 -11.51
N THR A 258 -9.00 -0.12 -11.99
CA THR A 258 -8.17 -1.09 -12.70
C THR A 258 -7.02 -1.52 -11.79
N VAL A 259 -6.93 -2.82 -11.47
CA VAL A 259 -5.84 -3.38 -10.68
C VAL A 259 -4.85 -4.04 -11.64
N SER A 260 -3.62 -3.54 -11.66
CA SER A 260 -2.54 -4.01 -12.54
C SER A 260 -1.49 -4.89 -11.82
N GLU A 261 -1.39 -4.81 -10.50
CA GLU A 261 -0.45 -5.57 -9.69
C GLU A 261 -1.14 -5.99 -8.37
N ILE A 262 -0.91 -7.23 -7.92
CA ILE A 262 -1.46 -7.75 -6.65
C ILE A 262 -0.34 -8.07 -5.67
N PRO A 263 -0.62 -8.07 -4.35
CA PRO A 263 0.36 -8.45 -3.34
C PRO A 263 0.90 -9.86 -3.56
N TYR A 264 2.17 -10.07 -3.19
CA TYR A 264 2.84 -11.37 -3.32
C TYR A 264 2.10 -12.48 -2.57
N GLN A 265 2.05 -13.68 -3.14
CA GLN A 265 1.34 -14.86 -2.63
C GLN A 265 -0.19 -14.73 -2.58
N VAL A 266 -0.78 -13.75 -3.24
CA VAL A 266 -2.24 -13.67 -3.42
C VAL A 266 -2.65 -14.43 -4.67
N ASN A 267 -3.65 -15.30 -4.52
CA ASN A 267 -4.31 -15.97 -5.63
C ASN A 267 -5.33 -15.01 -6.27
N LYS A 268 -5.17 -14.73 -7.57
CA LYS A 268 -6.00 -13.75 -8.30
C LYS A 268 -7.46 -14.20 -8.41
N ALA A 269 -7.72 -15.45 -8.75
CA ALA A 269 -9.09 -15.97 -8.90
C ALA A 269 -9.85 -15.94 -7.56
N THR A 270 -9.21 -16.34 -6.47
CA THR A 270 -9.79 -16.26 -5.12
C THR A 270 -10.07 -14.80 -4.72
N LEU A 271 -9.18 -13.85 -5.06
CA LEU A 271 -9.37 -12.43 -4.81
C LEU A 271 -10.60 -11.89 -5.57
N VAL A 272 -10.71 -12.20 -6.87
CA VAL A 272 -11.85 -11.80 -7.71
C VAL A 272 -13.16 -12.36 -7.17
N THR A 273 -13.18 -13.65 -6.84
CA THR A 273 -14.36 -14.31 -6.23
C THR A 273 -14.74 -13.62 -4.91
N ARG A 274 -13.76 -13.29 -4.05
CA ARG A 274 -14.01 -12.61 -2.79
C ARG A 274 -14.60 -11.20 -2.96
N ILE A 275 -14.13 -10.44 -3.94
CA ILE A 275 -14.71 -9.13 -4.29
C ILE A 275 -16.17 -9.30 -4.72
N ALA A 276 -16.47 -10.28 -5.59
CA ALA A 276 -17.82 -10.56 -6.07
C ALA A 276 -18.78 -10.96 -4.92
N GLU A 277 -18.33 -11.80 -4.00
CA GLU A 277 -19.09 -12.18 -2.79
C GLU A 277 -19.44 -10.97 -1.92
N LEU A 278 -18.44 -10.14 -1.61
CA LEU A 278 -18.63 -8.94 -0.78
C LEU A 278 -19.57 -7.93 -1.45
N ALA A 279 -19.52 -7.80 -2.78
CA ALA A 279 -20.45 -6.97 -3.53
C ALA A 279 -21.89 -7.54 -3.49
N LYS A 280 -22.06 -8.87 -3.63
CA LYS A 280 -23.34 -9.56 -3.51
C LYS A 280 -23.92 -9.44 -2.10
N ASP A 281 -23.11 -9.56 -1.07
CA ASP A 281 -23.49 -9.42 0.34
C ASP A 281 -23.74 -7.96 0.75
N LYS A 282 -23.60 -6.98 -0.17
CA LYS A 282 -23.74 -5.54 0.08
C LYS A 282 -22.75 -4.99 1.12
N LYS A 283 -21.64 -5.68 1.37
CA LYS A 283 -20.53 -5.19 2.20
C LYS A 283 -19.61 -4.24 1.43
N LEU A 284 -19.57 -4.41 0.09
CA LEU A 284 -18.94 -3.49 -0.85
C LEU A 284 -20.03 -2.90 -1.76
N GLU A 285 -20.49 -1.70 -1.43
CA GLU A 285 -21.44 -0.98 -2.25
C GLU A 285 -20.73 -0.21 -3.38
N GLY A 286 -21.46 0.10 -4.45
CA GLY A 286 -20.96 0.91 -5.57
C GLY A 286 -20.33 0.13 -6.71
N ILE A 287 -20.16 -1.19 -6.63
CA ILE A 287 -19.68 -2.03 -7.72
C ILE A 287 -20.84 -2.37 -8.66
N SER A 288 -20.62 -2.19 -9.97
CA SER A 288 -21.57 -2.51 -11.05
C SER A 288 -21.23 -3.84 -11.71
N ASP A 289 -19.95 -4.05 -12.05
CA ASP A 289 -19.45 -5.24 -12.74
C ASP A 289 -18.00 -5.52 -12.33
N LEU A 290 -17.55 -6.76 -12.49
CA LEU A 290 -16.22 -7.22 -12.16
C LEU A 290 -15.75 -8.18 -13.26
N ARG A 291 -14.62 -7.83 -13.90
CA ARG A 291 -14.03 -8.64 -14.97
C ARG A 291 -12.53 -8.84 -14.77
N ASP A 292 -12.05 -9.97 -15.17
CA ASP A 292 -10.64 -10.25 -15.37
C ASP A 292 -10.31 -10.11 -16.86
N GLU A 293 -9.53 -9.10 -17.20
CA GLU A 293 -9.06 -8.80 -18.55
C GLU A 293 -7.56 -9.09 -18.71
N SER A 294 -7.01 -9.93 -17.85
CA SER A 294 -5.59 -10.29 -17.89
C SER A 294 -5.25 -11.01 -19.20
N ASP A 295 -4.19 -10.57 -19.86
CA ASP A 295 -3.68 -11.14 -21.10
C ASP A 295 -2.15 -11.30 -21.06
N ARG A 296 -1.52 -11.59 -22.21
CA ARG A 296 -0.05 -11.71 -22.36
C ARG A 296 0.70 -10.40 -22.09
N ARG A 297 0.03 -9.27 -22.02
CA ARG A 297 0.62 -7.95 -21.72
C ARG A 297 0.73 -7.69 -20.23
N GLY A 298 -0.03 -8.43 -19.44
CA GLY A 298 -0.01 -8.33 -17.99
C GLY A 298 -1.37 -8.58 -17.34
N MET A 299 -1.38 -8.47 -16.03
CA MET A 299 -2.57 -8.62 -15.22
C MET A 299 -3.44 -7.36 -15.29
N ARG A 300 -4.76 -7.54 -15.46
CA ARG A 300 -5.74 -6.46 -15.46
C ARG A 300 -7.07 -6.93 -14.88
N ILE A 301 -7.36 -6.59 -13.64
CA ILE A 301 -8.68 -6.79 -13.03
C ILE A 301 -9.42 -5.46 -13.13
N VAL A 302 -10.60 -5.47 -13.73
CA VAL A 302 -11.45 -4.28 -13.94
C VAL A 302 -12.68 -4.37 -13.05
N ILE A 303 -12.86 -3.37 -12.20
CA ILE A 303 -14.01 -3.22 -11.29
C ILE A 303 -14.79 -2.00 -11.75
N GLU A 304 -15.90 -2.21 -12.48
CA GLU A 304 -16.77 -1.12 -12.92
C GLU A 304 -17.62 -0.60 -11.76
N LEU A 305 -17.72 0.72 -11.66
CA LEU A 305 -18.49 1.37 -10.61
C LEU A 305 -19.86 1.85 -11.11
N LYS A 306 -20.84 1.92 -10.21
CA LYS A 306 -22.12 2.57 -10.46
C LYS A 306 -21.91 4.08 -10.62
N ARG A 307 -22.83 4.78 -11.29
CA ARG A 307 -22.71 6.24 -11.54
C ARG A 307 -22.66 7.09 -10.27
N ASP A 308 -23.32 6.64 -9.23
CA ASP A 308 -23.41 7.27 -7.91
C ASP A 308 -22.31 6.82 -6.94
N ALA A 309 -21.51 5.87 -7.34
CA ALA A 309 -20.40 5.36 -6.52
C ALA A 309 -19.22 6.34 -6.52
N ARG A 310 -18.52 6.37 -5.39
CA ARG A 310 -17.29 7.16 -5.19
C ARG A 310 -16.08 6.27 -5.29
N PRO A 311 -15.26 6.44 -6.32
CA PRO A 311 -14.16 5.52 -6.60
C PRO A 311 -13.21 5.35 -5.42
N GLN A 312 -12.83 6.46 -4.75
CA GLN A 312 -11.88 6.40 -3.65
C GLN A 312 -12.42 5.66 -2.42
N SER A 313 -13.70 5.84 -2.10
CA SER A 313 -14.35 5.13 -0.99
C SER A 313 -14.45 3.63 -1.27
N VAL A 314 -14.82 3.25 -2.51
CA VAL A 314 -14.86 1.85 -2.92
C VAL A 314 -13.47 1.23 -2.88
N LEU A 315 -12.44 1.93 -3.37
CA LEU A 315 -11.06 1.46 -3.35
C LEU A 315 -10.56 1.25 -1.91
N ASN A 316 -10.86 2.17 -0.99
CA ASN A 316 -10.49 2.05 0.41
C ASN A 316 -11.17 0.84 1.08
N ASN A 317 -12.45 0.61 0.78
CA ASN A 317 -13.19 -0.57 1.25
C ASN A 317 -12.63 -1.88 0.66
N LEU A 318 -12.21 -1.89 -0.60
CA LEU A 318 -11.52 -3.01 -1.22
C LEU A 318 -10.22 -3.33 -0.49
N TYR A 319 -9.39 -2.34 -0.17
CA TYR A 319 -8.17 -2.54 0.62
C TYR A 319 -8.44 -3.06 2.04
N LYS A 320 -9.53 -2.64 2.67
CA LYS A 320 -9.89 -3.06 4.04
C LYS A 320 -10.41 -4.50 4.10
N HIS A 321 -11.19 -4.93 3.10
CA HIS A 321 -11.97 -6.18 3.18
C HIS A 321 -11.46 -7.30 2.27
N THR A 322 -10.41 -7.06 1.47
CA THR A 322 -9.86 -8.02 0.52
C THR A 322 -8.34 -8.10 0.60
N SER A 323 -7.75 -9.12 -0.04
CA SER A 323 -6.30 -9.30 -0.14
C SER A 323 -5.61 -8.32 -1.12
N LEU A 324 -6.31 -7.29 -1.62
CA LEU A 324 -5.66 -6.15 -2.31
C LEU A 324 -4.72 -5.38 -1.38
N GLN A 325 -4.89 -5.50 -0.09
CA GLN A 325 -3.93 -5.09 0.92
C GLN A 325 -3.74 -6.22 1.93
N GLN A 326 -2.50 -6.66 2.10
CA GLN A 326 -2.16 -7.64 3.13
C GLN A 326 -0.76 -7.41 3.68
N SER A 327 -0.47 -8.03 4.81
CA SER A 327 0.85 -7.96 5.43
C SER A 327 1.66 -9.20 5.10
N PHE A 328 2.94 -9.00 4.78
CA PHE A 328 3.93 -10.07 4.70
C PHE A 328 4.63 -10.19 6.06
N PRO A 329 4.44 -11.29 6.80
CA PRO A 329 5.13 -11.50 8.07
C PRO A 329 6.57 -11.93 7.78
N VAL A 330 7.54 -11.06 8.07
CA VAL A 330 8.97 -11.37 7.92
C VAL A 330 9.44 -12.18 9.12
N ASN A 331 10.10 -13.29 8.84
CA ASN A 331 10.79 -14.11 9.84
C ASN A 331 12.03 -14.74 9.18
N MET A 332 13.19 -14.11 9.34
CA MET A 332 14.42 -14.47 8.66
C MET A 332 15.17 -15.57 9.44
N VAL A 333 14.64 -16.78 9.41
CA VAL A 333 15.26 -17.96 10.02
C VAL A 333 15.93 -18.81 8.93
N ALA A 334 17.22 -19.12 9.12
CA ALA A 334 17.97 -20.01 8.22
C ALA A 334 18.97 -20.86 9.02
N LEU A 335 19.50 -21.89 8.38
CA LEU A 335 20.53 -22.74 8.98
C LEU A 335 21.91 -22.12 8.80
N VAL A 336 22.61 -21.91 9.91
CA VAL A 336 24.03 -21.54 9.95
C VAL A 336 24.77 -22.73 10.55
N ASP A 337 25.62 -23.39 9.76
CA ASP A 337 26.33 -24.62 10.14
C ASP A 337 25.41 -25.68 10.78
N GLY A 338 24.22 -25.88 10.15
CA GLY A 338 23.21 -26.85 10.61
C GLY A 338 22.38 -26.43 11.80
N THR A 339 22.58 -25.22 12.36
CA THR A 339 21.83 -24.70 13.51
C THR A 339 20.83 -23.61 13.04
N PRO A 340 19.53 -23.69 13.38
CA PRO A 340 18.56 -22.68 13.02
C PRO A 340 18.77 -21.39 13.82
N GLN A 341 18.91 -20.27 13.14
CA GLN A 341 19.11 -18.96 13.73
C GLN A 341 18.20 -17.91 13.09
N THR A 342 17.72 -16.96 13.90
CA THR A 342 17.08 -15.75 13.39
C THR A 342 18.17 -14.76 13.00
N LEU A 343 18.23 -14.38 11.73
CA LEU A 343 19.32 -13.59 11.16
C LEU A 343 18.84 -12.18 10.85
N THR A 344 19.71 -11.20 11.06
CA THR A 344 19.54 -9.84 10.55
C THR A 344 20.02 -9.77 9.09
N LEU A 345 19.67 -8.69 8.36
CA LEU A 345 20.16 -8.49 7.00
C LEU A 345 21.70 -8.51 6.94
N LYS A 346 22.36 -7.81 7.87
CA LYS A 346 23.83 -7.79 7.97
C LYS A 346 24.41 -9.19 8.19
N MET A 347 23.78 -9.99 9.07
CA MET A 347 24.25 -11.36 9.34
C MET A 347 24.16 -12.24 8.10
N ILE A 348 23.06 -12.18 7.34
CA ILE A 348 22.89 -12.97 6.10
C ILE A 348 23.95 -12.60 5.08
N LEU A 349 24.20 -11.31 4.85
CA LEU A 349 25.23 -10.83 3.92
C LEU A 349 26.62 -11.23 4.40
N SER A 350 26.91 -11.14 5.70
CA SER A 350 28.20 -11.56 6.27
C SER A 350 28.45 -13.06 6.11
N GLU A 351 27.47 -13.90 6.36
CA GLU A 351 27.60 -15.35 6.16
C GLU A 351 27.77 -15.71 4.68
N PHE A 352 27.07 -15.02 3.78
CA PHE A 352 27.26 -15.16 2.35
C PHE A 352 28.70 -14.77 1.92
N ILE A 353 29.24 -13.65 2.40
CA ILE A 353 30.61 -13.22 2.10
C ILE A 353 31.63 -14.23 2.63
N LYS A 354 31.46 -14.71 3.87
CA LYS A 354 32.33 -15.79 4.46
C LYS A 354 32.31 -17.07 3.61
N HIS A 355 31.11 -17.44 3.14
CA HIS A 355 30.95 -18.58 2.24
C HIS A 355 31.72 -18.35 0.93
N ARG A 356 31.60 -17.19 0.30
CA ARG A 356 32.35 -16.86 -0.91
C ARG A 356 33.87 -16.91 -0.69
N GLN A 357 34.36 -16.35 0.41
CA GLN A 357 35.77 -16.42 0.78
C GLN A 357 36.25 -17.88 0.86
N LYS A 358 35.48 -18.76 1.53
CA LYS A 358 35.82 -20.18 1.67
C LYS A 358 35.82 -20.91 0.33
N VAL A 359 34.83 -20.60 -0.55
CA VAL A 359 34.76 -21.19 -1.88
C VAL A 359 35.96 -20.77 -2.74
N ILE A 360 36.28 -19.47 -2.79
CA ILE A 360 37.41 -18.96 -3.57
C ILE A 360 38.73 -19.54 -3.05
N LYS A 361 38.93 -19.58 -1.74
CA LYS A 361 40.12 -20.16 -1.14
C LYS A 361 40.30 -21.64 -1.55
N ARG A 362 39.23 -22.45 -1.45
CA ARG A 362 39.29 -23.87 -1.82
C ARG A 362 39.50 -24.05 -3.33
N ARG A 363 38.88 -23.23 -4.17
CA ARG A 363 39.06 -23.21 -5.61
C ARG A 363 40.52 -22.91 -5.97
N SER A 364 41.04 -21.80 -5.44
CA SER A 364 42.41 -21.38 -5.73
C SER A 364 43.44 -22.40 -5.23
N GLN A 365 43.20 -23.09 -4.10
CA GLN A 365 44.02 -24.16 -3.66
C GLN A 365 43.99 -25.37 -4.62
N PHE A 366 42.79 -25.72 -5.12
CA PHE A 366 42.64 -26.79 -6.10
C PHE A 366 43.32 -26.43 -7.42
N GLU A 367 43.17 -25.21 -7.91
CA GLU A 367 43.81 -24.71 -9.14
C GLU A 367 45.34 -24.67 -8.97
N LEU A 368 45.85 -24.24 -7.81
CA LEU A 368 47.27 -24.27 -7.48
C LEU A 368 47.85 -25.69 -7.51
N ASP A 369 47.14 -26.64 -6.89
CA ASP A 369 47.57 -28.03 -6.85
C ASP A 369 47.62 -28.64 -8.28
N GLU A 370 46.63 -28.31 -9.14
CA GLU A 370 46.61 -28.77 -10.56
C GLU A 370 47.66 -28.04 -11.38
N ALA A 371 47.84 -26.73 -11.18
CA ALA A 371 48.90 -25.96 -11.88
C ALA A 371 50.31 -26.47 -11.52
N ARG A 372 50.55 -26.78 -10.23
CA ARG A 372 51.84 -27.37 -9.81
C ARG A 372 52.09 -28.74 -10.44
N LYS A 373 51.07 -29.61 -10.50
CA LYS A 373 51.19 -30.89 -11.23
C LYS A 373 51.49 -30.69 -12.71
N ARG A 374 50.83 -29.72 -13.34
CA ARG A 374 51.03 -29.39 -14.75
C ARG A 374 52.43 -28.84 -15.00
N ALA A 375 52.90 -27.87 -14.19
CA ALA A 375 54.22 -27.28 -14.27
C ALA A 375 55.29 -28.37 -14.13
N HIS A 376 55.14 -29.29 -13.14
CA HIS A 376 56.03 -30.39 -12.93
C HIS A 376 56.19 -31.30 -14.17
N ILE A 377 55.07 -31.60 -14.89
CA ILE A 377 55.10 -32.35 -16.15
C ILE A 377 55.79 -31.54 -17.27
N LEU A 378 55.47 -30.24 -17.38
CA LEU A 378 56.07 -29.36 -18.38
C LEU A 378 57.57 -29.16 -18.21
N GLU A 379 58.07 -29.06 -16.95
CA GLU A 379 59.49 -29.03 -16.63
C GLU A 379 60.19 -30.30 -17.14
N GLY A 380 59.63 -31.50 -16.90
CA GLY A 380 60.15 -32.73 -17.43
C GLY A 380 60.18 -32.78 -18.95
N LEU A 381 59.09 -32.29 -19.60
CA LEU A 381 59.03 -32.23 -21.07
C LEU A 381 60.07 -31.24 -21.64
N LYS A 382 60.30 -30.11 -20.97
CA LYS A 382 61.36 -29.15 -21.31
C LYS A 382 62.72 -29.79 -21.31
N ILE A 383 63.09 -30.48 -20.20
CA ILE A 383 64.34 -31.24 -20.07
C ILE A 383 64.49 -32.27 -21.22
N ALA A 384 63.40 -32.96 -21.60
CA ALA A 384 63.39 -33.92 -22.67
C ALA A 384 63.59 -33.29 -24.07
N VAL A 385 62.97 -32.11 -24.31
CA VAL A 385 63.09 -31.42 -25.58
C VAL A 385 64.44 -30.71 -25.71
N ASP A 386 65.03 -30.24 -24.61
CA ASP A 386 66.34 -29.64 -24.59
C ASP A 386 67.44 -30.71 -24.82
N ASN A 387 67.18 -31.99 -24.50
CA ASN A 387 68.08 -33.11 -24.67
C ASN A 387 67.55 -34.20 -25.58
N ILE A 388 66.86 -33.80 -26.68
CA ILE A 388 66.04 -34.68 -27.49
C ILE A 388 66.74 -35.89 -28.04
N ASP A 389 67.95 -35.73 -28.58
CA ASP A 389 68.73 -36.85 -29.18
C ASP A 389 69.09 -37.86 -28.11
N ALA A 390 69.52 -37.39 -26.95
CA ALA A 390 69.89 -38.28 -25.82
C ALA A 390 68.73 -39.06 -25.24
N VAL A 391 67.50 -38.41 -25.24
CA VAL A 391 66.29 -39.08 -24.80
C VAL A 391 65.83 -40.13 -25.81
N ILE A 392 65.84 -39.82 -27.08
CA ILE A 392 65.49 -40.78 -28.16
C ILE A 392 66.45 -41.99 -28.13
N GLU A 393 67.74 -41.72 -28.00
CA GLU A 393 68.74 -42.78 -27.93
C GLU A 393 68.52 -43.68 -26.73
N THR A 394 68.22 -43.10 -25.55
CA THR A 394 67.94 -43.88 -24.33
C THR A 394 66.70 -44.73 -24.47
N ILE A 395 65.59 -44.18 -25.09
CA ILE A 395 64.37 -44.97 -25.33
C ILE A 395 64.61 -46.09 -26.31
N LYS A 396 65.31 -45.82 -27.41
CA LYS A 396 65.69 -46.87 -28.42
C LYS A 396 66.56 -48.00 -27.90
N LYS A 397 67.40 -47.69 -26.93
CA LYS A 397 68.31 -48.72 -26.31
C LYS A 397 67.63 -49.55 -25.22
N SER A 398 66.42 -49.14 -24.76
CA SER A 398 65.67 -49.86 -23.74
C SER A 398 64.85 -51.01 -24.36
N GLN A 399 64.76 -52.15 -23.67
CA GLN A 399 64.09 -53.35 -24.16
C GLN A 399 62.54 -53.25 -24.06
N ASP A 400 62.08 -52.56 -23.05
CA ASP A 400 60.66 -52.36 -22.83
C ASP A 400 60.36 -50.95 -22.21
N PRO A 401 59.13 -50.50 -22.22
CA PRO A 401 58.75 -49.16 -21.69
C PRO A 401 59.08 -48.96 -20.18
N GLN A 402 59.07 -50.02 -19.38
CA GLN A 402 59.42 -49.94 -17.95
C GLN A 402 60.92 -49.71 -17.75
N VAL A 403 61.76 -50.39 -18.52
CA VAL A 403 63.26 -50.23 -18.54
C VAL A 403 63.55 -48.80 -19.05
N ALA A 404 62.86 -48.34 -20.13
CA ALA A 404 62.99 -46.99 -20.66
C ALA A 404 62.65 -45.91 -19.56
N LYS A 405 61.58 -46.11 -18.82
CA LYS A 405 61.19 -45.22 -17.71
C LYS A 405 62.31 -45.09 -16.68
N VAL A 406 62.84 -46.25 -16.20
CA VAL A 406 63.94 -46.28 -15.18
C VAL A 406 65.20 -45.59 -15.69
N ASN A 407 65.54 -45.81 -16.97
CA ASN A 407 66.77 -45.26 -17.56
C ASN A 407 66.62 -43.71 -17.75
N LEU A 408 65.44 -43.26 -18.16
CA LEU A 408 65.13 -41.80 -18.22
C LEU A 408 65.21 -41.15 -16.84
N MET A 409 64.63 -41.77 -15.83
CA MET A 409 64.68 -41.23 -14.46
C MET A 409 66.11 -41.13 -13.93
N GLN A 410 66.96 -42.14 -14.18
CA GLN A 410 68.35 -42.12 -13.67
C GLN A 410 69.22 -41.11 -14.43
N LYS A 411 69.11 -41.08 -15.78
CA LYS A 411 69.98 -40.27 -16.62
C LYS A 411 69.71 -38.78 -16.57
N PHE A 412 68.39 -38.41 -16.54
CA PHE A 412 67.95 -36.98 -16.58
C PHE A 412 67.43 -36.51 -15.24
N LYS A 413 67.52 -37.30 -14.17
CA LYS A 413 66.98 -36.97 -12.80
C LYS A 413 65.50 -36.65 -12.83
N LEU A 414 64.77 -37.39 -13.63
CA LEU A 414 63.30 -37.15 -13.78
C LEU A 414 62.50 -37.93 -12.73
N THR A 415 61.36 -37.42 -12.37
CA THR A 415 60.38 -38.19 -11.57
C THR A 415 59.66 -39.23 -12.45
N GLU A 416 59.04 -40.23 -11.83
CA GLU A 416 58.27 -41.24 -12.53
C GLU A 416 57.18 -40.64 -13.42
N VAL A 417 56.44 -39.63 -12.91
CA VAL A 417 55.37 -38.91 -13.63
C VAL A 417 55.95 -38.20 -14.88
N GLN A 418 57.10 -37.57 -14.74
CA GLN A 418 57.78 -36.89 -15.86
C GLN A 418 58.26 -37.86 -16.91
N ALA A 419 58.87 -39.00 -16.47
CA ALA A 419 59.34 -40.02 -17.38
C ALA A 419 58.19 -40.67 -18.17
N LEU A 420 57.07 -40.97 -17.54
CA LEU A 420 55.84 -41.46 -18.20
C LEU A 420 55.31 -40.45 -19.23
N ALA A 421 55.21 -39.16 -18.85
CA ALA A 421 54.77 -38.12 -19.75
C ALA A 421 55.67 -37.96 -20.98
N ILE A 422 56.97 -38.20 -20.83
CA ILE A 422 57.94 -38.20 -21.97
C ILE A 422 57.69 -39.41 -22.87
N LEU A 423 57.48 -40.61 -22.31
CA LEU A 423 57.19 -41.82 -23.06
C LEU A 423 55.87 -41.73 -23.85
N ASP A 424 54.88 -41.10 -23.30
CA ASP A 424 53.55 -40.81 -23.93
C ASP A 424 53.59 -39.68 -24.98
N MET A 425 54.72 -38.98 -25.09
CA MET A 425 54.85 -37.83 -25.98
C MET A 425 54.84 -38.26 -27.46
N GLN A 426 53.96 -37.69 -28.24
CA GLN A 426 53.86 -37.92 -29.68
C GLN A 426 55.04 -37.29 -30.43
N LEU A 427 55.63 -37.99 -31.38
CA LEU A 427 56.77 -37.51 -32.18
C LEU A 427 56.57 -36.15 -32.86
N LYS A 428 55.31 -35.76 -33.20
CA LYS A 428 55.01 -34.45 -33.74
C LYS A 428 55.31 -33.29 -32.80
N ARG A 429 55.37 -33.53 -31.46
CA ARG A 429 55.70 -32.53 -30.44
C ARG A 429 57.19 -32.20 -30.33
N LEU A 430 58.02 -32.89 -31.11
CA LEU A 430 59.44 -32.65 -31.18
C LEU A 430 59.88 -31.54 -32.16
N SER A 431 58.93 -30.91 -32.88
CA SER A 431 59.20 -29.80 -33.79
C SER A 431 59.55 -28.50 -33.03
N GLY A 432 60.33 -27.60 -33.63
CA GLY A 432 60.75 -26.36 -33.00
C GLY A 432 59.61 -25.46 -32.58
N LEU A 433 58.48 -25.45 -33.30
CA LEU A 433 57.27 -24.71 -32.94
C LEU A 433 56.59 -25.29 -31.67
N GLU A 434 56.60 -26.59 -31.47
CA GLU A 434 56.03 -27.22 -30.27
C GLU A 434 56.94 -27.03 -29.06
N ARG A 435 58.28 -26.94 -29.22
CA ARG A 435 59.19 -26.57 -28.15
C ARG A 435 58.86 -25.20 -27.57
N GLN A 436 58.66 -24.19 -28.46
CA GLN A 436 58.28 -22.84 -28.04
C GLN A 436 56.95 -22.85 -27.27
N LYS A 437 55.97 -23.64 -27.73
CA LYS A 437 54.67 -23.78 -27.02
C LYS A 437 54.79 -24.37 -25.63
N ILE A 438 55.69 -25.36 -25.44
CA ILE A 438 55.93 -25.95 -24.09
C ILE A 438 56.60 -24.92 -23.20
N GLU A 439 57.51 -24.11 -23.69
CA GLU A 439 58.15 -23.04 -22.92
C GLU A 439 57.16 -21.92 -22.56
N GLU A 440 56.31 -21.50 -23.51
CA GLU A 440 55.25 -20.52 -23.28
C GLU A 440 54.24 -21.03 -22.27
N GLU A 441 53.76 -22.28 -22.40
CA GLU A 441 52.81 -22.90 -21.49
C GLU A 441 53.42 -23.01 -20.08
N LEU A 442 54.70 -23.41 -19.94
CA LEU A 442 55.37 -23.47 -18.66
C LEU A 442 55.48 -22.12 -18.01
N THR A 443 55.83 -21.07 -18.76
CA THR A 443 55.94 -19.69 -18.23
C THR A 443 54.59 -19.22 -17.75
N MET A 444 53.52 -19.37 -18.51
CA MET A 444 52.14 -19.03 -18.13
C MET A 444 51.70 -19.78 -16.88
N THR A 445 52.01 -21.09 -16.78
CA THR A 445 51.66 -21.91 -15.59
C THR A 445 52.42 -21.48 -14.35
N LEU A 446 53.68 -21.08 -14.46
CA LEU A 446 54.47 -20.54 -13.35
C LEU A 446 53.97 -19.16 -12.89
N GLU A 447 53.57 -18.32 -13.83
CA GLU A 447 52.87 -17.03 -13.51
C GLU A 447 51.57 -17.27 -12.78
N GLU A 448 50.76 -18.25 -13.22
CA GLU A 448 49.49 -18.62 -12.56
C GLU A 448 49.76 -19.15 -11.15
N ILE A 449 50.76 -19.99 -10.95
CA ILE A 449 51.17 -20.51 -9.60
C ILE A 449 51.53 -19.33 -8.72
N THR A 450 52.38 -18.40 -9.18
CA THR A 450 52.75 -17.21 -8.39
C THR A 450 51.55 -16.37 -8.01
N TYR A 451 50.64 -16.16 -8.93
CA TYR A 451 49.39 -15.43 -8.66
C TYR A 451 48.50 -16.13 -7.63
N LEU A 452 48.32 -17.45 -7.75
CA LEU A 452 47.50 -18.24 -6.81
C LEU A 452 48.12 -18.34 -5.41
N GLU A 453 49.45 -18.45 -5.30
CA GLU A 453 50.16 -18.39 -4.04
C GLU A 453 50.01 -17.02 -3.36
N ASP A 454 50.16 -15.96 -4.11
CA ASP A 454 49.96 -14.61 -3.63
C ASP A 454 48.49 -14.36 -3.20
N LEU A 455 47.55 -14.86 -3.95
CA LEU A 455 46.10 -14.79 -3.62
C LEU A 455 45.79 -15.53 -2.31
N LEU A 456 46.32 -16.74 -2.14
CA LEU A 456 46.08 -17.57 -0.96
C LEU A 456 46.74 -17.03 0.30
N SER A 457 47.85 -16.29 0.16
CA SER A 457 48.61 -15.70 1.28
C SER A 457 47.93 -14.39 1.79
N HIS A 458 47.08 -13.73 0.98
CA HIS A 458 46.47 -12.45 1.30
C HIS A 458 44.92 -12.53 1.27
N PRO A 459 44.25 -12.67 2.44
CA PRO A 459 42.78 -12.75 2.52
C PRO A 459 42.06 -11.57 1.89
N GLU A 460 42.65 -10.37 1.89
CA GLU A 460 42.08 -9.15 1.28
C GLU A 460 41.96 -9.27 -0.24
N LYS A 461 42.91 -9.97 -0.88
CA LYS A 461 42.84 -10.23 -2.34
C LYS A 461 41.70 -11.18 -2.69
N ILE A 462 41.41 -12.17 -1.81
CA ILE A 462 40.26 -13.06 -1.95
C ILE A 462 38.95 -12.26 -1.94
N LEU A 463 38.79 -11.28 -1.06
CA LEU A 463 37.65 -10.39 -1.01
C LEU A 463 37.53 -9.53 -2.29
N THR A 464 38.67 -9.05 -2.80
CA THR A 464 38.71 -8.29 -4.06
C THR A 464 38.23 -9.16 -5.24
N VAL A 465 38.65 -10.43 -5.31
CA VAL A 465 38.17 -11.39 -6.30
C VAL A 465 36.67 -11.62 -6.15
N ALA A 466 36.19 -11.86 -4.90
CA ALA A 466 34.76 -12.03 -4.61
C ALA A 466 33.94 -10.83 -5.09
N LYS A 467 34.39 -9.61 -4.80
CA LYS A 467 33.75 -8.36 -5.25
C LYS A 467 33.70 -8.27 -6.78
N GLY A 468 34.80 -8.60 -7.46
CA GLY A 468 34.88 -8.62 -8.93
C GLY A 468 33.91 -9.62 -9.57
N GLU A 469 33.76 -10.80 -8.96
CA GLU A 469 32.80 -11.82 -9.42
C GLU A 469 31.34 -11.38 -9.21
N LEU A 470 31.03 -10.77 -8.08
CA LEU A 470 29.69 -10.23 -7.78
C LEU A 470 29.32 -9.09 -8.74
N LEU A 471 30.25 -8.19 -9.05
CA LEU A 471 30.00 -7.11 -10.03
C LEU A 471 29.73 -7.66 -11.43
N LYS A 472 30.47 -8.69 -11.88
CA LYS A 472 30.18 -9.38 -13.15
C LYS A 472 28.80 -10.06 -13.15
N LEU A 473 28.40 -10.63 -12.01
CA LEU A 473 27.08 -11.21 -11.84
C LEU A 473 25.99 -10.14 -11.96
N LYS A 474 26.20 -8.98 -11.31
CA LYS A 474 25.29 -7.83 -11.42
C LYS A 474 25.15 -7.32 -12.85
N GLU A 475 26.28 -7.19 -13.58
CA GLU A 475 26.26 -6.76 -14.98
C GLU A 475 25.46 -7.72 -15.88
N ARG A 476 25.58 -9.03 -15.63
CA ARG A 476 24.95 -10.05 -16.46
C ARG A 476 23.47 -10.28 -16.17
N PHE A 477 23.04 -10.20 -14.92
CA PHE A 477 21.70 -10.60 -14.47
C PHE A 477 20.93 -9.49 -13.71
N GLY A 478 21.53 -8.32 -13.53
CA GLY A 478 20.86 -7.19 -12.88
C GLY A 478 19.68 -6.69 -13.70
N ASP A 479 18.57 -6.42 -13.01
CA ASP A 479 17.36 -5.86 -13.58
C ASP A 479 16.77 -4.77 -12.67
N ASP A 480 15.80 -4.03 -13.20
CA ASP A 480 15.13 -2.98 -12.44
C ASP A 480 14.21 -3.55 -11.34
N ARG A 481 14.08 -2.81 -10.25
CA ARG A 481 13.15 -3.10 -9.17
C ARG A 481 11.71 -3.12 -9.69
N ARG A 482 10.95 -4.14 -9.31
CA ARG A 482 9.53 -4.28 -9.64
C ARG A 482 8.63 -3.63 -8.58
N THR A 483 8.88 -3.89 -7.30
CA THR A 483 8.07 -3.37 -6.17
C THR A 483 8.42 -1.93 -5.83
N ARG A 484 7.42 -1.07 -5.68
CA ARG A 484 7.59 0.33 -5.26
C ARG A 484 7.54 0.46 -3.75
N VAL A 485 8.52 1.14 -3.17
CA VAL A 485 8.61 1.37 -1.72
C VAL A 485 8.25 2.82 -1.40
N PHE A 486 7.28 3.01 -0.51
CA PHE A 486 6.83 4.32 -0.04
C PHE A 486 7.26 4.53 1.42
N LYS A 487 7.88 5.67 1.70
CA LYS A 487 8.38 6.01 3.03
C LYS A 487 7.25 6.25 4.05
N GLN A 488 6.08 6.64 3.58
CA GLN A 488 4.95 7.03 4.42
C GLN A 488 4.27 5.79 5.01
N LYS A 489 3.92 5.90 6.31
CA LYS A 489 3.03 4.93 6.96
C LYS A 489 1.61 5.16 6.45
N ILE A 490 0.95 4.11 6.00
CA ILE A 490 -0.49 4.19 5.79
C ILE A 490 -1.14 4.19 7.18
N GLY A 491 -1.86 5.26 7.49
CA GLY A 491 -2.72 5.28 8.67
C GLY A 491 -3.69 4.10 8.61
N GLU A 492 -3.98 3.47 9.73
CA GLU A 492 -5.09 2.53 9.81
C GLU A 492 -6.33 3.24 9.26
N PHE A 493 -7.07 2.58 8.35
CA PHE A 493 -8.31 3.13 7.84
C PHE A 493 -9.25 3.35 9.02
N SER A 494 -9.45 4.61 9.40
CA SER A 494 -10.53 4.94 10.31
C SER A 494 -11.87 4.72 9.58
N GLU A 495 -12.95 4.47 10.31
CA GLU A 495 -14.27 4.40 9.71
C GLU A 495 -14.59 5.69 8.92
N GLU A 496 -14.01 6.81 9.34
CA GLU A 496 -14.14 8.10 8.66
C GLU A 496 -13.49 8.13 7.26
N ASP A 497 -12.38 7.40 7.04
CA ASP A 497 -11.69 7.36 5.73
C ASP A 497 -12.49 6.57 4.67
N LEU A 498 -13.45 5.75 5.12
CA LEU A 498 -14.32 4.95 4.27
C LEU A 498 -15.61 5.67 3.87
N ILE A 499 -15.96 6.74 4.59
CA ILE A 499 -17.16 7.53 4.40
C ILE A 499 -16.78 8.86 3.75
N ALA A 500 -17.48 9.25 2.72
CA ALA A 500 -17.19 10.51 2.06
C ALA A 500 -17.67 11.72 2.88
N ASN A 501 -16.86 12.79 2.86
CA ASN A 501 -17.20 14.02 3.57
C ASN A 501 -18.07 14.92 2.71
N GLU A 502 -19.40 14.89 2.92
CA GLU A 502 -20.41 15.60 2.16
C GLU A 502 -21.22 16.58 2.96
N SER A 503 -21.74 17.59 2.26
CA SER A 503 -22.70 18.50 2.85
C SER A 503 -24.09 17.88 2.88
N THR A 504 -24.60 17.63 4.09
CA THR A 504 -25.92 17.06 4.33
C THR A 504 -26.79 18.00 5.14
N ILE A 505 -28.11 17.85 5.04
CA ILE A 505 -29.06 18.52 5.91
C ILE A 505 -29.49 17.56 6.99
N VAL A 506 -29.25 17.94 8.24
CA VAL A 506 -29.73 17.23 9.41
C VAL A 506 -31.05 17.82 9.84
N THR A 507 -32.07 16.97 9.98
CA THR A 507 -33.41 17.35 10.43
C THR A 507 -33.70 16.66 11.76
N VAL A 508 -34.16 17.41 12.75
CA VAL A 508 -34.59 16.91 14.05
C VAL A 508 -35.98 17.42 14.36
N THR A 509 -36.90 16.54 14.75
CA THR A 509 -38.28 16.89 15.08
C THR A 509 -38.48 17.15 16.60
N VAL A 510 -39.54 17.85 16.99
CA VAL A 510 -39.91 18.04 18.39
C VAL A 510 -40.18 16.70 19.06
N GLY A 511 -40.72 15.72 18.32
CA GLY A 511 -40.93 14.35 18.79
C GLY A 511 -39.65 13.52 18.94
N GLY A 512 -38.48 14.13 18.65
CA GLY A 512 -37.17 13.48 18.85
C GLY A 512 -36.76 12.50 17.73
N TYR A 513 -37.24 12.65 16.51
CA TYR A 513 -36.73 11.89 15.35
C TYR A 513 -35.63 12.69 14.66
N VAL A 514 -34.58 11.98 14.21
CA VAL A 514 -33.43 12.55 13.51
C VAL A 514 -33.17 11.80 12.22
N LYS A 515 -32.75 12.53 11.20
CA LYS A 515 -32.30 11.99 9.92
C LYS A 515 -31.31 12.93 9.25
N ARG A 516 -30.50 12.40 8.35
CA ARG A 516 -29.71 13.19 7.41
C ARG A 516 -30.22 13.03 5.98
N GLN A 517 -30.04 14.05 5.15
CA GLN A 517 -30.52 14.09 3.78
C GLN A 517 -29.53 14.85 2.91
N ASP A 518 -29.41 14.47 1.64
CA ASP A 518 -28.62 15.22 0.68
C ASP A 518 -29.21 16.63 0.47
N LEU A 519 -28.33 17.64 0.38
CA LEU A 519 -28.69 19.03 0.14
C LEU A 519 -29.44 19.22 -1.19
N SER A 520 -29.18 18.41 -2.21
CA SER A 520 -29.83 18.46 -3.54
C SER A 520 -31.32 18.15 -3.49
N SER A 521 -31.81 17.48 -2.43
CA SER A 521 -33.21 17.10 -2.25
C SER A 521 -34.16 18.31 -2.10
N PHE A 522 -33.62 19.53 -1.85
CA PHE A 522 -34.39 20.74 -1.64
C PHE A 522 -34.25 21.75 -2.79
N ARG A 523 -35.33 21.95 -3.59
CA ARG A 523 -35.36 22.90 -4.73
C ARG A 523 -35.46 24.35 -4.27
N THR A 524 -34.74 25.25 -4.94
CA THR A 524 -34.82 26.70 -4.67
C THR A 524 -36.14 27.30 -5.22
N GLN A 525 -36.85 28.05 -4.36
CA GLN A 525 -38.08 28.76 -4.73
C GLN A 525 -37.94 30.29 -4.50
N ARG A 526 -38.70 31.07 -5.24
CA ARG A 526 -38.80 32.55 -5.02
C ARG A 526 -39.63 32.85 -3.76
N ARG A 527 -39.46 34.05 -3.18
CA ARG A 527 -40.27 34.51 -2.06
C ARG A 527 -41.76 34.44 -2.38
N GLY A 528 -42.61 34.10 -1.39
CA GLY A 528 -44.07 33.95 -1.57
C GLY A 528 -44.50 32.60 -2.17
N GLY A 529 -43.56 31.64 -2.37
CA GLY A 529 -43.88 30.26 -2.77
C GLY A 529 -44.63 29.50 -1.66
N LYS A 530 -45.40 28.47 -2.02
CA LYS A 530 -46.13 27.60 -1.05
C LYS A 530 -45.27 26.61 -0.27
N GLY A 531 -44.02 26.37 -0.71
CA GLY A 531 -43.22 25.30 -0.14
C GLY A 531 -43.62 23.90 -0.65
N ILE A 532 -42.84 22.88 -0.28
CA ILE A 532 -43.09 21.47 -0.61
C ILE A 532 -43.01 20.63 0.66
N SER A 533 -43.72 19.49 0.70
CA SER A 533 -43.66 18.58 1.83
C SER A 533 -42.22 18.09 2.11
N GLY A 534 -41.71 18.34 3.31
CA GLY A 534 -40.36 18.04 3.72
C GLY A 534 -40.24 16.80 4.61
N ILE A 535 -41.30 16.42 5.28
CA ILE A 535 -41.39 15.26 6.15
C ILE A 535 -42.85 14.87 6.36
N THR A 536 -43.13 13.58 6.43
CA THR A 536 -44.46 13.09 6.84
C THR A 536 -44.36 12.89 8.37
N THR A 537 -44.97 13.81 9.12
CA THR A 537 -45.08 13.75 10.57
C THR A 537 -46.41 13.18 10.99
N LYS A 538 -46.55 12.68 12.24
CA LYS A 538 -47.87 12.54 12.88
C LYS A 538 -48.46 13.94 13.13
N GLU A 539 -49.75 14.05 13.25
CA GLU A 539 -50.49 15.33 13.33
C GLU A 539 -49.90 16.34 14.35
N GLU A 540 -49.21 15.86 15.40
CA GLU A 540 -48.62 16.68 16.47
C GLU A 540 -47.08 16.87 16.42
N ASP A 541 -46.33 16.23 15.50
CA ASP A 541 -44.88 16.32 15.46
C ASP A 541 -44.41 17.36 14.41
N THR A 542 -43.52 18.26 14.80
CA THR A 542 -42.99 19.34 13.99
C THR A 542 -41.49 19.37 13.95
N VAL A 543 -40.89 19.98 12.91
CA VAL A 543 -39.43 20.13 12.81
C VAL A 543 -38.94 21.15 13.85
N ALA A 544 -38.04 20.71 14.74
CA ALA A 544 -37.42 21.53 15.76
C ALA A 544 -36.10 22.15 15.28
N HIS A 545 -35.23 21.35 14.67
CA HIS A 545 -33.92 21.77 14.18
C HIS A 545 -33.70 21.33 12.75
N LEU A 546 -33.19 22.26 11.93
CA LEU A 546 -32.78 22.01 10.56
C LEU A 546 -31.47 22.78 10.33
N PHE A 547 -30.39 22.08 9.98
CA PHE A 547 -29.09 22.69 9.74
C PHE A 547 -28.24 21.87 8.75
N ALA A 548 -27.30 22.53 8.08
CA ALA A 548 -26.33 21.90 7.22
C ALA A 548 -25.08 21.53 8.00
N ALA A 549 -24.54 20.32 7.75
CA ALA A 549 -23.30 19.82 8.32
C ALA A 549 -22.60 18.90 7.33
N TYR A 550 -21.30 18.69 7.52
CA TYR A 550 -20.56 17.67 6.74
C TYR A 550 -20.63 16.31 7.44
N THR A 551 -20.58 15.23 6.66
CA THR A 551 -20.70 13.87 7.20
C THR A 551 -19.67 13.54 8.26
N HIS A 552 -18.45 14.10 8.19
CA HIS A 552 -17.39 13.89 9.20
C HIS A 552 -17.46 14.83 10.41
N ASP A 553 -18.37 15.81 10.42
CA ASP A 553 -18.49 16.72 11.54
C ASP A 553 -18.97 15.99 12.80
N ASN A 554 -18.56 16.49 13.97
CA ASN A 554 -19.10 16.07 15.24
C ASN A 554 -20.35 16.89 15.54
N LEU A 555 -21.40 16.25 16.00
CA LEU A 555 -22.60 16.92 16.48
C LEU A 555 -22.63 16.87 18.02
N LEU A 556 -22.64 18.04 18.66
CA LEU A 556 -22.84 18.16 20.08
C LEU A 556 -24.35 18.42 20.34
N PHE A 557 -24.99 17.49 21.02
CA PHE A 557 -26.43 17.57 21.36
C PHE A 557 -26.60 18.07 22.78
N PHE A 558 -27.09 19.27 22.95
CA PHE A 558 -27.36 19.87 24.23
C PHE A 558 -28.83 19.65 24.64
N THR A 559 -29.03 19.20 25.88
CA THR A 559 -30.37 18.84 26.37
C THR A 559 -30.98 19.90 27.27
N ASN A 560 -32.32 19.86 27.44
CA ASN A 560 -33.08 20.75 28.28
C ASN A 560 -32.60 20.77 29.75
N ILE A 561 -32.01 19.68 30.24
CA ILE A 561 -31.46 19.54 31.60
C ILE A 561 -29.98 19.93 31.69
N GLY A 562 -29.38 20.45 30.60
CA GLY A 562 -28.01 20.98 30.62
C GLY A 562 -26.92 19.93 30.45
N ARG A 563 -27.23 18.73 29.92
CA ARG A 563 -26.24 17.72 29.49
C ARG A 563 -25.85 17.91 28.03
N VAL A 564 -24.72 17.37 27.64
CA VAL A 564 -24.23 17.32 26.23
C VAL A 564 -23.80 15.93 25.87
N PHE A 565 -24.15 15.50 24.62
CA PHE A 565 -23.76 14.25 24.00
C PHE A 565 -23.05 14.54 22.70
N GLN A 566 -22.30 13.59 22.19
CA GLN A 566 -21.58 13.70 20.90
C GLN A 566 -21.88 12.50 20.02
N LEU A 567 -22.21 12.76 18.74
CA LEU A 567 -22.29 11.78 17.64
C LEU A 567 -21.59 12.33 16.41
N LYS A 568 -21.21 11.45 15.52
CA LYS A 568 -20.78 11.81 14.16
C LYS A 568 -21.99 12.01 13.26
N VAL A 569 -21.89 12.92 12.28
CA VAL A 569 -22.99 13.11 11.31
C VAL A 569 -23.24 11.84 10.50
N TYR A 570 -22.19 11.07 10.17
CA TYR A 570 -22.35 9.81 9.43
C TYR A 570 -23.07 8.70 10.23
N ASP A 571 -23.06 8.76 11.56
CA ASP A 571 -23.83 7.83 12.42
C ASP A 571 -25.33 8.05 12.33
N LEU A 572 -25.76 9.20 11.79
CA LEU A 572 -27.16 9.50 11.58
C LEU A 572 -27.69 8.75 10.32
N PRO A 573 -28.90 8.16 10.40
CA PRO A 573 -29.46 7.43 9.27
C PRO A 573 -29.75 8.36 8.08
N GLU A 574 -29.29 7.96 6.91
CA GLU A 574 -29.67 8.58 5.66
C GLU A 574 -31.08 8.19 5.27
N SER A 575 -31.90 9.15 4.92
CA SER A 575 -33.32 8.91 4.71
C SER A 575 -33.90 9.81 3.63
N SER A 576 -34.90 9.31 2.92
CA SER A 576 -35.63 10.11 1.92
C SER A 576 -36.31 11.32 2.55
N ARG A 577 -36.64 12.32 1.70
CA ARG A 577 -37.27 13.58 2.14
C ARG A 577 -38.54 13.36 2.97
N VAL A 578 -39.37 12.42 2.62
CA VAL A 578 -40.68 12.20 3.29
C VAL A 578 -40.58 11.17 4.46
N SER A 579 -39.48 10.47 4.63
CA SER A 579 -39.34 9.50 5.71
C SER A 579 -39.25 10.17 7.08
N LYS A 580 -39.64 9.45 8.13
CA LYS A 580 -39.70 9.93 9.52
C LYS A 580 -38.34 10.05 10.21
N GLY A 581 -37.35 9.26 9.76
CA GLY A 581 -36.05 9.11 10.43
C GLY A 581 -36.09 8.14 11.61
N VAL A 582 -35.07 8.18 12.44
CA VAL A 582 -34.88 7.31 13.62
C VAL A 582 -35.05 8.12 14.90
N ALA A 583 -35.62 7.51 15.94
CA ALA A 583 -35.76 8.18 17.23
C ALA A 583 -34.39 8.44 17.87
N ILE A 584 -34.14 9.67 18.30
CA ILE A 584 -32.85 10.10 18.85
C ILE A 584 -32.46 9.34 20.14
N VAL A 585 -33.47 8.83 20.87
CA VAL A 585 -33.24 7.97 22.05
C VAL A 585 -32.59 6.62 21.72
N ASN A 586 -32.63 6.18 20.46
CA ASN A 586 -31.92 4.98 20.00
C ASN A 586 -30.43 5.26 19.72
N LEU A 587 -30.06 6.54 19.61
CA LEU A 587 -28.71 6.98 19.28
C LEU A 587 -27.99 7.59 20.52
N LEU A 588 -28.75 8.22 21.44
CA LEU A 588 -28.26 8.89 22.64
C LEU A 588 -28.87 8.27 23.89
N ASP A 589 -28.09 8.13 24.95
CA ASP A 589 -28.52 7.62 26.26
C ASP A 589 -29.24 8.73 27.07
N LEU A 590 -30.45 9.09 26.63
CA LEU A 590 -31.26 10.15 27.23
C LEU A 590 -32.05 9.63 28.45
N GLN A 591 -32.18 10.46 29.48
CA GLN A 591 -32.99 10.18 30.63
C GLN A 591 -34.49 10.39 30.33
N GLN A 592 -35.36 9.89 31.23
CA GLN A 592 -36.81 10.13 31.13
C GLN A 592 -37.10 11.63 31.14
N ASN A 593 -37.88 12.12 30.17
CA ASN A 593 -38.21 13.55 29.93
C ASN A 593 -37.04 14.44 29.51
N GLU A 594 -35.87 13.90 29.20
CA GLU A 594 -34.77 14.65 28.61
C GLU A 594 -34.99 14.83 27.11
N LYS A 595 -34.91 16.09 26.64
CA LYS A 595 -35.09 16.47 25.22
C LYS A 595 -33.89 17.25 24.70
N VAL A 596 -33.47 16.97 23.48
CA VAL A 596 -32.44 17.75 22.80
C VAL A 596 -33.06 19.10 22.36
N LEU A 597 -32.44 20.20 22.79
CA LEU A 597 -32.91 21.55 22.48
C LEU A 597 -31.93 22.36 21.64
N SER A 598 -30.63 22.07 21.66
CA SER A 598 -29.67 22.76 20.83
C SER A 598 -28.67 21.75 20.26
N ILE A 599 -28.33 21.89 18.99
CA ILE A 599 -27.39 21.03 18.31
C ILE A 599 -26.31 21.90 17.66
N LEU A 600 -25.05 21.54 17.89
CA LEU A 600 -23.90 22.31 17.45
C LEU A 600 -22.99 21.43 16.58
N PRO A 601 -22.87 21.71 15.26
CA PRO A 601 -21.90 21.03 14.42
C PRO A 601 -20.49 21.59 14.70
N VAL A 602 -19.55 20.69 15.00
CA VAL A 602 -18.14 20.99 15.26
C VAL A 602 -17.28 20.35 14.18
N LYS A 603 -16.62 21.17 13.36
CA LYS A 603 -15.73 20.69 12.30
C LYS A 603 -14.48 20.04 12.87
N LYS A 604 -14.14 18.82 12.39
CA LYS A 604 -12.89 18.13 12.71
C LYS A 604 -11.87 18.47 11.61
N GLN A 605 -10.80 19.20 11.95
CA GLN A 605 -9.64 19.32 11.08
C GLN A 605 -8.57 18.30 11.48
N LYS A 606 -7.92 17.66 10.49
CA LYS A 606 -6.95 16.56 10.65
C LYS A 606 -5.67 16.89 11.44
N THR A 607 -5.44 18.15 11.77
CA THR A 607 -4.27 18.58 12.55
C THR A 607 -4.65 19.78 13.41
N GLN A 608 -4.57 19.60 14.72
CA GLN A 608 -4.83 20.62 15.75
C GLN A 608 -6.06 21.49 15.49
N MET A 609 -6.95 21.59 16.47
CA MET A 609 -8.13 22.49 16.46
C MET A 609 -7.72 23.94 16.16
N THR A 610 -7.50 24.26 14.90
CA THR A 610 -7.37 25.63 14.40
C THR A 610 -8.73 26.15 13.93
N SER A 611 -9.78 26.00 14.76
CA SER A 611 -10.89 26.92 14.68
C SER A 611 -10.49 28.15 15.52
N ASN A 612 -10.67 29.36 15.00
CA ASN A 612 -10.57 30.62 15.76
C ASN A 612 -11.53 30.66 16.97
N HIS A 613 -12.29 29.59 17.20
CA HIS A 613 -13.28 29.46 18.26
C HIS A 613 -12.67 28.73 19.47
N LYS A 614 -12.59 29.45 20.59
CA LYS A 614 -12.00 28.97 21.85
C LYS A 614 -13.04 28.52 22.87
N TYR A 615 -14.28 28.96 22.71
CA TYR A 615 -15.31 28.77 23.73
C TYR A 615 -16.66 28.35 23.11
N VAL A 616 -17.47 27.68 23.93
CA VAL A 616 -18.89 27.45 23.72
C VAL A 616 -19.63 28.43 24.58
N LEU A 617 -20.43 29.32 23.94
CA LEU A 617 -21.37 30.21 24.59
C LEU A 617 -22.75 29.54 24.63
N MET A 618 -23.34 29.47 25.81
CA MET A 618 -24.64 28.86 26.01
C MET A 618 -25.62 29.92 26.54
N ALA A 619 -26.89 29.79 26.16
CA ALA A 619 -27.96 30.65 26.70
C ALA A 619 -29.20 29.84 27.11
N THR A 620 -29.82 30.20 28.22
CA THR A 620 -31.01 29.55 28.73
C THR A 620 -32.28 30.32 28.34
N LYS A 621 -33.44 29.66 28.49
CA LYS A 621 -34.76 30.23 28.27
C LYS A 621 -34.97 31.54 29.05
N ASN A 622 -34.50 31.59 30.30
CA ASN A 622 -34.65 32.72 31.21
C ASN A 622 -33.58 33.83 31.02
N GLY A 623 -32.78 33.75 29.93
CA GLY A 623 -31.82 34.81 29.58
C GLY A 623 -30.50 34.75 30.36
N VAL A 624 -30.15 33.62 30.96
CA VAL A 624 -28.82 33.37 31.54
C VAL A 624 -27.87 32.98 30.45
N VAL A 625 -26.63 33.47 30.45
CA VAL A 625 -25.57 33.15 29.53
C VAL A 625 -24.34 32.56 30.23
N LYS A 626 -23.68 31.63 29.60
CA LYS A 626 -22.47 30.97 30.10
C LYS A 626 -21.46 30.76 29.00
N LYS A 627 -20.19 30.99 29.31
CA LYS A 627 -19.07 30.75 28.40
C LYS A 627 -18.15 29.67 29.00
N THR A 628 -17.89 28.61 28.26
CA THR A 628 -17.03 27.47 28.67
C THR A 628 -16.01 27.17 27.58
N ALA A 629 -14.77 26.87 27.95
CA ALA A 629 -13.73 26.49 27.00
C ALA A 629 -14.10 25.20 26.24
N ILE A 630 -13.88 25.17 24.91
CA ILE A 630 -14.27 24.05 24.05
C ILE A 630 -13.48 22.77 24.41
N SER A 631 -12.25 22.92 24.91
CA SER A 631 -11.42 21.79 25.38
C SER A 631 -12.09 20.94 26.47
N GLN A 632 -13.04 21.53 27.21
CA GLN A 632 -13.81 20.78 28.24
C GLN A 632 -14.86 19.81 27.62
N TYR A 633 -15.05 19.84 26.27
CA TYR A 633 -16.00 19.00 25.54
C TYR A 633 -15.32 18.05 24.53
N GLU A 634 -13.98 17.87 24.58
CA GLU A 634 -13.24 17.00 23.69
C GLU A 634 -13.48 15.50 23.93
N SER A 635 -13.72 15.14 25.21
CA SER A 635 -13.96 13.74 25.62
C SER A 635 -15.34 13.61 26.27
N ILE A 636 -16.33 13.25 25.47
CA ILE A 636 -17.71 13.04 25.92
C ILE A 636 -18.01 11.54 25.95
N ARG A 637 -18.38 11.01 27.11
CA ARG A 637 -18.82 9.63 27.28
C ARG A 637 -20.17 9.39 26.61
N ARG A 638 -20.47 8.14 26.21
CA ARG A 638 -21.79 7.77 25.66
C ARG A 638 -22.96 8.19 26.55
N SER A 639 -22.80 8.13 27.85
CA SER A 639 -23.79 8.58 28.85
C SER A 639 -23.96 10.11 28.94
N GLY A 640 -23.26 10.89 28.10
CA GLY A 640 -23.23 12.35 28.15
C GLY A 640 -22.48 12.91 29.35
N ILE A 641 -22.26 14.24 29.35
CA ILE A 641 -21.64 15.01 30.44
C ILE A 641 -22.44 16.28 30.74
N ILE A 642 -22.30 16.85 31.96
CA ILE A 642 -22.93 18.14 32.33
C ILE A 642 -22.25 19.27 31.56
N ALA A 643 -23.02 20.06 30.85
CA ALA A 643 -22.58 21.27 30.14
C ALA A 643 -22.86 22.56 30.90
N ILE A 644 -24.00 22.62 31.59
CA ILE A 644 -24.39 23.76 32.39
C ILE A 644 -25.31 23.29 33.55
N LYS A 645 -25.11 23.82 34.75
CA LYS A 645 -26.04 23.64 35.86
C LYS A 645 -27.18 24.67 35.74
N LEU A 646 -28.43 24.21 35.72
CA LEU A 646 -29.60 25.06 35.51
C LEU A 646 -30.30 25.38 36.84
N ALA A 647 -30.94 26.54 36.90
CA ALA A 647 -31.85 26.88 38.00
C ALA A 647 -33.18 26.08 37.84
N SER A 648 -33.96 25.95 38.91
CA SER A 648 -35.26 25.27 38.88
C SER A 648 -36.19 25.98 37.87
N GLY A 649 -36.74 25.18 36.92
CA GLY A 649 -37.66 25.68 35.88
C GLY A 649 -37.00 26.37 34.71
N ASP A 650 -35.66 26.48 34.66
CA ASP A 650 -34.93 26.99 33.49
C ASP A 650 -34.50 25.86 32.56
N HIS A 651 -34.30 26.17 31.29
CA HIS A 651 -33.88 25.22 30.24
C HIS A 651 -32.81 25.84 29.38
N LEU A 652 -31.79 25.03 29.02
CA LEU A 652 -30.81 25.41 28.03
C LEU A 652 -31.47 25.41 26.62
N ARG A 653 -31.28 26.49 25.82
CA ARG A 653 -31.88 26.62 24.51
C ARG A 653 -30.86 26.73 23.39
N TRP A 654 -29.79 27.44 23.58
CA TRP A 654 -28.77 27.72 22.54
C TRP A 654 -27.37 27.43 23.02
N ALA A 655 -26.57 26.97 22.08
CA ALA A 655 -25.13 26.84 22.20
C ALA A 655 -24.48 27.32 20.89
N LYS A 656 -23.44 28.16 20.94
CA LYS A 656 -22.70 28.68 19.81
C LYS A 656 -21.21 28.66 20.10
N LEU A 657 -20.38 28.47 19.05
CA LEU A 657 -18.94 28.60 19.15
C LEU A 657 -18.51 30.05 19.09
N THR A 658 -17.55 30.50 19.92
CA THR A 658 -17.05 31.86 19.99
C THR A 658 -15.52 31.93 20.12
N ALA A 659 -14.93 33.04 19.63
CA ALA A 659 -13.50 33.32 19.71
C ALA A 659 -13.04 33.90 21.06
N GLY A 660 -13.98 34.42 21.86
CA GLY A 660 -13.73 35.05 23.18
C GLY A 660 -13.80 36.55 23.20
N ASP A 661 -13.85 37.19 22.03
CA ASP A 661 -13.88 38.66 21.93
C ASP A 661 -15.00 39.20 21.00
N ASN A 662 -16.00 38.37 20.72
CA ASN A 662 -17.13 38.65 19.85
C ASN A 662 -18.15 39.56 20.52
N LEU A 663 -19.17 39.95 19.74
CA LEU A 663 -20.39 40.60 20.28
C LEU A 663 -21.50 39.55 20.38
N ILE A 664 -22.20 39.56 21.49
CA ILE A 664 -23.33 38.68 21.80
C ILE A 664 -24.63 39.43 21.54
N PHE A 665 -25.55 38.76 20.86
CA PHE A 665 -26.86 39.30 20.57
C PHE A 665 -27.93 38.35 21.12
N LEU A 666 -28.81 38.90 22.01
CA LEU A 666 -29.93 38.15 22.58
C LEU A 666 -31.24 38.80 22.20
N ILE A 667 -32.26 37.99 21.87
CA ILE A 667 -33.56 38.46 21.44
C ILE A 667 -34.65 37.69 22.18
N SER A 668 -35.63 38.42 22.70
CA SER A 668 -36.80 37.85 23.34
C SER A 668 -37.97 37.64 22.37
N LYS A 669 -38.88 36.78 22.74
CA LYS A 669 -40.10 36.43 21.99
C LYS A 669 -41.00 37.66 21.71
N HIS A 670 -41.08 38.57 22.67
CA HIS A 670 -41.83 39.79 22.57
C HIS A 670 -41.06 40.96 21.94
N GLY A 671 -39.94 40.66 21.26
CA GLY A 671 -39.28 41.63 20.41
C GLY A 671 -38.28 42.55 21.09
N LEU A 672 -37.84 42.28 22.32
CA LEU A 672 -36.75 42.98 22.98
C LEU A 672 -35.42 42.32 22.60
N SER A 673 -34.35 43.13 22.49
CA SER A 673 -33.03 42.64 22.10
C SER A 673 -31.93 43.43 22.78
N ILE A 674 -30.81 42.75 23.07
CA ILE A 674 -29.64 43.34 23.69
C ILE A 674 -28.37 42.91 22.95
N LYS A 675 -27.44 43.84 22.72
CA LYS A 675 -26.12 43.59 22.15
C LYS A 675 -25.06 44.03 23.16
N PHE A 676 -24.19 43.12 23.57
CA PHE A 676 -23.09 43.36 24.49
C PHE A 676 -21.82 42.65 24.13
N ALA A 677 -20.66 43.02 24.72
CA ALA A 677 -19.39 42.41 24.44
C ALA A 677 -19.27 41.03 25.13
N GLU A 678 -18.74 40.04 24.42
CA GLU A 678 -18.49 38.72 24.97
C GLU A 678 -17.54 38.76 26.19
N LYS A 679 -16.65 39.74 26.25
CA LYS A 679 -15.70 39.94 27.36
C LYS A 679 -16.42 40.16 28.70
N ASP A 680 -17.68 40.67 28.67
CA ASP A 680 -18.48 40.83 29.84
C ASP A 680 -18.94 39.50 30.46
N VAL A 681 -18.80 38.37 29.71
CA VAL A 681 -19.08 37.04 30.21
C VAL A 681 -17.76 36.33 30.49
N ARG A 682 -17.45 36.10 31.76
CA ARG A 682 -16.24 35.38 32.17
C ARG A 682 -16.29 33.90 31.75
N PRO A 683 -15.17 33.26 31.38
CA PRO A 683 -15.11 31.80 31.18
C PRO A 683 -15.41 31.09 32.52
N MET A 684 -16.18 30.00 32.43
CA MET A 684 -16.60 29.22 33.59
C MET A 684 -16.51 27.72 33.31
N ALA A 685 -16.32 26.90 34.36
CA ALA A 685 -16.31 25.44 34.28
C ALA A 685 -17.68 24.86 33.89
N ARG A 686 -17.72 23.61 33.40
CA ARG A 686 -18.95 22.97 32.91
C ARG A 686 -20.09 22.90 33.91
N ASP A 687 -19.81 22.68 35.16
CA ASP A 687 -20.74 22.45 36.25
C ASP A 687 -21.28 23.72 36.94
N THR A 688 -21.07 24.90 36.34
CA THR A 688 -21.55 26.20 36.87
C THR A 688 -22.85 26.67 36.22
N MET A 689 -23.55 27.64 36.82
CA MET A 689 -24.85 28.10 36.35
C MET A 689 -24.80 29.21 35.27
N GLY A 690 -23.77 30.04 35.22
CA GLY A 690 -23.72 31.20 34.31
C GLY A 690 -24.09 32.51 34.96
N VAL A 691 -24.32 33.57 34.11
CA VAL A 691 -24.60 34.93 34.54
C VAL A 691 -25.77 35.51 33.72
N ARG A 692 -26.48 36.52 34.24
CA ARG A 692 -27.61 37.15 33.54
C ARG A 692 -27.13 37.86 32.25
N GLY A 693 -27.68 37.48 31.10
CA GLY A 693 -27.42 38.08 29.77
C GLY A 693 -28.40 39.24 29.45
N ILE A 694 -29.71 39.02 29.66
CA ILE A 694 -30.79 40.01 29.46
C ILE A 694 -31.80 39.96 30.63
N LYS A 695 -32.40 41.09 31.00
CA LYS A 695 -33.49 41.15 31.93
C LYS A 695 -34.81 41.06 31.18
N LEU A 696 -35.45 39.88 31.21
CA LEU A 696 -36.73 39.63 30.54
C LEU A 696 -37.88 40.23 31.33
N LYS A 697 -38.95 40.59 30.64
CA LYS A 697 -40.26 40.99 31.25
C LYS A 697 -40.99 39.75 31.78
N PRO A 698 -41.97 39.88 32.70
CA PRO A 698 -42.84 38.78 33.06
C PRO A 698 -43.45 38.10 31.82
N ASN A 699 -43.50 36.79 31.77
CA ASN A 699 -44.01 35.95 30.68
C ASN A 699 -43.29 36.10 29.33
N ASP A 700 -42.10 36.71 29.29
CA ASP A 700 -41.22 36.74 28.11
C ASP A 700 -40.15 35.69 28.22
N GLU A 701 -39.73 35.16 27.11
CA GLU A 701 -38.65 34.14 27.01
C GLU A 701 -37.64 34.52 25.95
N LEU A 702 -36.43 34.09 26.10
CA LEU A 702 -35.39 34.19 25.08
C LEU A 702 -35.74 33.30 23.88
N ILE A 703 -35.74 33.89 22.65
CA ILE A 703 -36.10 33.17 21.42
C ILE A 703 -34.91 33.08 20.43
N GLY A 704 -33.83 33.85 20.62
CA GLY A 704 -32.67 33.86 19.78
C GLY A 704 -31.41 34.28 20.54
N MET A 705 -30.31 33.58 20.27
CA MET A 705 -28.98 33.99 20.68
C MET A 705 -28.06 33.88 19.44
N ASP A 706 -27.31 34.94 19.18
CA ASP A 706 -26.30 34.90 18.13
C ASP A 706 -24.98 35.55 18.53
N VAL A 707 -23.93 35.27 17.78
CA VAL A 707 -22.57 35.75 18.01
C VAL A 707 -22.11 36.48 16.77
N ILE A 708 -21.55 37.67 16.93
CA ILE A 708 -21.09 38.53 15.85
C ILE A 708 -19.59 38.69 15.96
N ASP A 709 -18.87 38.37 14.91
CA ASP A 709 -17.45 38.61 14.83
C ASP A 709 -17.15 40.11 14.71
N LYS A 710 -16.08 40.59 15.37
CA LYS A 710 -15.73 42.03 15.37
C LYS A 710 -15.52 42.62 13.98
N GLY A 711 -15.12 41.81 13.02
CA GLY A 711 -14.95 42.21 11.62
C GLY A 711 -16.26 42.39 10.84
N ASP A 712 -17.38 41.82 11.32
CA ASP A 712 -18.65 41.71 10.61
C ASP A 712 -19.73 42.65 11.15
N VAL A 713 -19.32 43.83 11.61
CA VAL A 713 -20.24 44.86 12.17
C VAL A 713 -21.31 45.31 11.17
N LYS A 714 -21.08 45.07 9.86
CA LYS A 714 -22.02 45.35 8.77
C LYS A 714 -23.00 44.19 8.47
N ALA A 715 -22.97 43.11 9.27
CA ALA A 715 -23.87 41.98 9.15
C ALA A 715 -25.33 42.41 9.34
N ASP A 716 -26.23 41.62 8.76
CA ASP A 716 -27.69 41.83 8.92
C ASP A 716 -28.25 40.82 9.93
N LEU A 717 -29.10 41.26 10.82
CA LEU A 717 -29.97 40.41 11.60
C LEU A 717 -31.23 40.06 10.79
N LEU A 718 -31.44 38.79 10.56
CA LEU A 718 -32.70 38.26 10.03
C LEU A 718 -33.67 38.01 11.20
N VAL A 719 -34.87 38.54 11.12
CA VAL A 719 -35.94 38.28 12.08
C VAL A 719 -37.14 37.71 11.32
N ILE A 720 -37.73 36.62 11.86
CA ILE A 720 -38.89 35.93 11.27
C ILE A 720 -39.90 35.68 12.36
N THR A 721 -41.16 35.94 12.02
CA THR A 721 -42.31 35.73 12.95
C THR A 721 -43.07 34.44 12.62
N ASP A 722 -43.89 33.99 13.58
CA ASP A 722 -44.71 32.79 13.46
C ASP A 722 -45.70 32.84 12.29
N LYS A 723 -46.08 34.03 11.81
CA LYS A 723 -46.99 34.25 10.66
C LYS A 723 -46.23 34.37 9.30
N GLY A 724 -44.93 34.04 9.26
CA GLY A 724 -44.13 34.01 8.02
C GLY A 724 -43.72 35.37 7.51
N ILE A 725 -43.78 36.39 8.36
CA ILE A 725 -43.32 37.75 8.07
C ILE A 725 -41.88 37.89 8.57
N GLY A 726 -41.04 38.56 7.80
CA GLY A 726 -39.65 38.72 8.20
C GLY A 726 -38.96 39.90 7.52
N LYS A 727 -37.82 40.28 8.00
CA LYS A 727 -36.97 41.36 7.49
C LYS A 727 -35.49 41.12 7.84
N LYS A 728 -34.63 41.87 7.17
CA LYS A 728 -33.23 42.04 7.55
C LYS A 728 -33.02 43.43 8.12
N THR A 729 -32.23 43.57 9.16
CA THR A 729 -31.84 44.88 9.72
C THR A 729 -30.33 44.85 10.03
N GLN A 730 -29.62 45.93 9.70
CA GLN A 730 -28.20 46.01 10.01
C GLN A 730 -27.94 45.98 11.52
N VAL A 731 -26.97 45.19 11.96
CA VAL A 731 -26.59 45.07 13.38
C VAL A 731 -26.10 46.39 13.99
N LEU A 732 -25.62 47.30 13.15
CA LEU A 732 -25.26 48.68 13.54
C LEU A 732 -26.41 49.47 14.12
N ALA A 733 -27.68 49.11 13.81
CA ALA A 733 -28.85 49.80 14.32
C ALA A 733 -29.06 49.58 15.84
N TRP A 734 -28.32 48.67 16.46
CA TRP A 734 -28.37 48.43 17.92
C TRP A 734 -27.19 49.05 18.63
N PRO A 735 -27.39 49.82 19.71
CA PRO A 735 -26.33 50.31 20.53
C PRO A 735 -25.63 49.15 21.29
N LEU A 736 -24.36 49.31 21.59
CA LEU A 736 -23.65 48.41 22.48
C LEU A 736 -24.09 48.71 23.93
N GLN A 737 -24.50 47.70 24.67
CA GLN A 737 -25.00 47.81 26.03
C GLN A 737 -24.20 46.91 27.00
N LEU A 738 -24.30 47.13 28.31
CA LEU A 738 -23.80 46.18 29.29
C LEU A 738 -24.76 45.00 29.41
N ARG A 739 -24.27 43.79 29.63
CA ARG A 739 -25.09 42.59 29.85
C ARG A 739 -26.07 42.75 31.02
N GLY A 740 -27.20 42.07 30.96
CA GLY A 740 -28.21 42.07 32.05
C GLY A 740 -29.18 43.23 32.00
N GLY A 741 -29.11 44.14 31.01
CA GLY A 741 -30.08 45.19 30.74
C GLY A 741 -31.39 44.70 30.15
N VAL A 742 -32.41 45.55 30.01
CA VAL A 742 -33.73 45.24 29.41
C VAL A 742 -33.67 45.18 27.88
N GLY A 743 -32.68 45.83 27.29
CA GLY A 743 -32.49 45.88 25.82
C GLY A 743 -33.40 46.90 25.11
N VAL A 744 -33.45 46.82 23.74
CA VAL A 744 -34.22 47.72 22.87
C VAL A 744 -35.08 46.89 21.88
N LYS A 745 -36.10 47.53 21.29
CA LYS A 745 -37.00 46.83 20.33
C LYS A 745 -36.24 46.36 19.06
N ALA A 746 -36.50 45.10 18.61
CA ALA A 746 -35.96 44.46 17.41
C ALA A 746 -36.95 44.51 16.23
N ALA A 747 -38.25 44.45 16.50
CA ALA A 747 -39.31 44.50 15.52
C ALA A 747 -40.56 45.17 16.12
N ASN A 748 -41.42 45.75 15.26
CA ASN A 748 -42.71 46.22 15.66
C ASN A 748 -43.73 45.08 15.52
N LEU A 749 -44.03 44.42 16.63
CA LEU A 749 -44.91 43.27 16.67
C LEU A 749 -46.38 43.75 16.87
N THR A 750 -47.27 43.19 16.03
CA THR A 750 -48.71 43.41 16.02
C THR A 750 -49.43 42.08 15.87
N GLU A 751 -50.72 42.02 16.08
CA GLU A 751 -51.51 40.80 15.83
C GLU A 751 -51.35 40.25 14.41
N LYS A 752 -51.07 41.08 13.39
CA LYS A 752 -50.82 40.69 12.01
C LYS A 752 -49.44 40.02 11.83
N THR A 753 -48.45 40.46 12.57
CA THR A 753 -47.09 39.94 12.44
C THR A 753 -46.85 38.72 13.33
N GLY A 754 -47.58 38.61 14.45
CA GLY A 754 -47.36 37.56 15.46
C GLY A 754 -46.07 37.77 16.28
N GLU A 755 -45.62 36.73 16.94
CA GLU A 755 -44.42 36.68 17.80
C GLU A 755 -43.17 36.30 17.01
N ILE A 756 -41.97 36.67 17.51
CA ILE A 756 -40.71 36.24 16.87
C ILE A 756 -40.49 34.77 17.17
N VAL A 757 -40.24 34.00 16.08
CA VAL A 757 -39.93 32.57 16.13
C VAL A 757 -38.43 32.30 15.84
N CYS A 758 -37.82 33.14 15.05
CA CYS A 758 -36.41 33.02 14.72
C CYS A 758 -35.73 34.38 14.53
N ALA A 759 -34.52 34.46 15.06
CA ALA A 759 -33.65 35.59 14.87
C ALA A 759 -32.22 35.09 14.72
N GLN A 760 -31.56 35.43 13.61
CA GLN A 760 -30.23 34.96 13.26
C GLN A 760 -29.40 36.01 12.54
N ILE A 761 -28.13 36.13 12.87
CA ILE A 761 -27.16 36.98 12.19
C ILE A 761 -26.75 36.32 10.87
N LEU A 762 -26.76 37.10 9.78
CA LEU A 762 -26.34 36.65 8.46
C LEU A 762 -24.89 37.03 8.20
N THR A 763 -24.10 36.09 7.66
CA THR A 763 -22.72 36.25 7.20
C THR A 763 -22.67 36.50 5.69
N LYS A 764 -21.50 36.91 5.16
CA LYS A 764 -21.34 37.12 3.69
C LYS A 764 -21.41 35.82 2.90
N ALA A 765 -21.12 34.68 3.51
CA ALA A 765 -21.17 33.37 2.90
C ALA A 765 -22.60 32.82 2.78
N ASP A 766 -23.61 33.45 3.43
CA ASP A 766 -24.96 32.96 3.46
C ASP A 766 -25.68 33.30 2.16
N GLU A 767 -26.25 32.31 1.48
CA GLU A 767 -26.89 32.43 0.16
C GLU A 767 -28.40 32.26 0.19
N ALA A 768 -28.85 31.23 0.91
CA ALA A 768 -30.25 30.83 0.90
C ALA A 768 -30.81 30.58 2.28
N LEU A 769 -32.13 30.72 2.42
CA LEU A 769 -32.88 30.46 3.64
C LEU A 769 -33.88 29.33 3.39
N ILE A 770 -33.87 28.34 4.30
CA ILE A 770 -34.92 27.32 4.36
C ILE A 770 -35.86 27.68 5.53
N LEU A 771 -37.17 27.69 5.26
CA LEU A 771 -38.21 27.83 6.27
C LEU A 771 -39.02 26.54 6.33
N THR A 772 -39.40 26.13 7.51
CA THR A 772 -40.27 24.98 7.74
C THR A 772 -41.45 25.41 8.60
N SER A 773 -42.68 25.06 8.15
CA SER A 773 -43.91 25.28 8.92
C SER A 773 -44.20 24.12 9.89
N GLN A 774 -45.11 24.34 10.83
CA GLN A 774 -45.57 23.30 11.77
C GLN A 774 -46.27 22.13 11.07
N LYS A 775 -46.95 22.38 9.95
CA LYS A 775 -47.58 21.34 9.11
C LYS A 775 -46.61 20.68 8.12
N GLY A 776 -45.27 20.88 8.29
CA GLY A 776 -44.24 20.19 7.52
C GLY A 776 -43.97 20.74 6.11
N GLN A 777 -44.50 21.93 5.75
CA GLN A 777 -44.17 22.58 4.50
C GLN A 777 -42.76 23.18 4.56
N VAL A 778 -41.91 22.93 3.54
CA VAL A 778 -40.55 23.45 3.47
C VAL A 778 -40.38 24.33 2.24
N MET A 779 -39.84 25.54 2.44
CA MET A 779 -39.54 26.48 1.37
C MET A 779 -38.07 26.92 1.43
N ARG A 780 -37.38 26.88 0.27
CA ARG A 780 -36.05 27.47 0.10
C ARG A 780 -36.16 28.79 -0.68
N THR A 781 -35.62 29.89 -0.15
CA THR A 781 -35.61 31.20 -0.82
C THR A 781 -34.23 31.83 -0.73
N THR A 782 -33.88 32.72 -1.66
CA THR A 782 -32.59 33.42 -1.61
C THR A 782 -32.65 34.59 -0.62
N LEU A 783 -31.60 34.78 0.17
CA LEU A 783 -31.48 35.86 1.14
C LEU A 783 -31.50 37.25 0.48
N ARG A 784 -31.06 37.36 -0.79
CA ARG A 784 -31.13 38.62 -1.59
C ARG A 784 -32.53 39.10 -1.79
N SER A 785 -33.53 38.21 -1.81
CA SER A 785 -34.97 38.59 -2.01
C SER A 785 -35.62 39.19 -0.78
N ILE A 786 -35.01 39.10 0.43
CA ILE A 786 -35.55 39.63 1.67
C ILE A 786 -35.07 41.10 1.83
N PRO A 787 -36.00 42.10 1.98
CA PRO A 787 -35.62 43.49 2.08
C PRO A 787 -34.93 43.82 3.40
N ARG A 788 -34.02 44.81 3.34
CA ARG A 788 -33.35 45.39 4.51
C ARG A 788 -34.20 46.55 5.01
N LEU A 789 -34.70 46.49 6.22
CA LEU A 789 -35.59 47.46 6.85
C LEU A 789 -35.05 47.95 8.21
N THR A 790 -35.59 49.05 8.72
CA THR A 790 -35.19 49.57 10.02
C THR A 790 -35.72 48.69 11.19
N ARG A 791 -35.15 48.90 12.37
CA ARG A 791 -35.41 48.12 13.57
C ARG A 791 -36.87 48.06 14.00
N ASP A 792 -37.61 49.17 13.90
CA ASP A 792 -38.99 49.42 14.38
C ASP A 792 -40.07 49.12 13.33
N THR A 793 -39.76 48.48 12.21
CA THR A 793 -40.69 48.07 11.17
C THR A 793 -41.26 46.65 11.39
N GLN A 794 -42.38 46.33 10.71
CA GLN A 794 -43.08 45.05 10.80
C GLN A 794 -42.44 43.95 9.95
N GLY A 795 -41.84 44.28 8.79
CA GLY A 795 -41.32 43.33 7.83
C GLY A 795 -42.22 43.05 6.62
N VAL A 796 -41.86 42.01 5.82
CA VAL A 796 -42.62 41.59 4.62
C VAL A 796 -42.95 40.11 4.70
N ILE A 797 -43.95 39.65 3.97
CA ILE A 797 -44.30 38.24 3.86
C ILE A 797 -43.15 37.51 3.15
N ILE A 798 -42.50 36.57 3.80
CA ILE A 798 -41.46 35.69 3.25
C ILE A 798 -42.08 34.37 2.79
N MET A 799 -42.91 33.74 3.64
CA MET A 799 -43.62 32.50 3.35
C MET A 799 -45.11 32.68 3.55
N ARG A 800 -45.91 32.27 2.56
CA ARG A 800 -47.38 32.21 2.71
C ARG A 800 -47.75 30.89 3.35
N LEU A 801 -48.35 30.96 4.51
CA LEU A 801 -48.81 29.83 5.29
C LEU A 801 -50.26 29.49 5.02
N SER A 802 -50.63 28.23 5.14
CA SER A 802 -52.03 27.75 5.14
C SER A 802 -52.75 28.27 6.38
N VAL A 803 -54.07 28.29 6.38
CA VAL A 803 -54.90 28.71 7.53
C VAL A 803 -54.59 27.84 8.74
N GLY A 804 -54.22 28.47 9.83
CA GLY A 804 -53.85 27.82 11.10
C GLY A 804 -52.46 27.19 11.13
N ASP A 805 -51.61 27.43 10.10
CA ASP A 805 -50.21 27.02 10.11
C ASP A 805 -49.28 28.15 10.61
N LYS A 806 -48.10 27.73 11.18
CA LYS A 806 -47.13 28.65 11.71
C LYS A 806 -45.72 28.24 11.28
N VAL A 807 -44.77 29.18 11.16
CA VAL A 807 -43.36 28.88 10.96
C VAL A 807 -42.82 28.23 12.24
N ALA A 808 -42.20 27.03 12.10
CA ALA A 808 -41.63 26.26 13.17
C ALA A 808 -40.12 26.44 13.29
N ALA A 809 -39.40 26.41 12.16
CA ALA A 809 -37.95 26.48 12.14
C ALA A 809 -37.39 27.13 10.87
N THR A 810 -36.20 27.70 10.98
CA THR A 810 -35.50 28.32 9.84
C THR A 810 -34.01 27.93 9.86
N THR A 811 -33.43 27.76 8.67
CA THR A 811 -31.98 27.48 8.52
C THR A 811 -31.42 28.27 7.34
N VAL A 812 -30.22 28.81 7.55
CA VAL A 812 -29.46 29.54 6.51
C VAL A 812 -28.39 28.60 5.91
N ILE A 813 -28.28 28.61 4.59
CA ILE A 813 -27.34 27.79 3.82
C ILE A 813 -26.21 28.68 3.28
N GLN A 814 -24.97 28.20 3.42
CA GLN A 814 -23.76 28.87 2.91
C GLN A 814 -23.43 28.44 1.49
N LYS A 815 -22.77 29.29 0.72
CA LYS A 815 -22.23 29.03 -0.62
C LYS A 815 -21.05 28.04 -0.55
N LYS A 816 -20.92 27.14 -1.53
CA LYS A 816 -19.75 26.24 -1.63
C LYS A 816 -18.49 27.05 -1.98
N LYS A 817 -17.35 26.72 -1.37
CA LYS A 817 -16.06 27.34 -1.70
C LYS A 817 -15.61 27.13 -3.15
N GLU A 818 -15.99 26.03 -3.79
CA GLU A 818 -15.70 25.74 -5.20
C GLU A 818 -16.32 26.75 -6.17
N ASP A 819 -17.47 27.35 -5.80
CA ASP A 819 -18.13 28.37 -6.60
C ASP A 819 -17.47 29.77 -6.45
N GLU A 820 -16.74 30.03 -5.37
CA GLU A 820 -15.96 31.27 -5.18
C GLU A 820 -14.68 31.28 -6.05
N GLU A 821 -14.02 30.14 -6.25
CA GLU A 821 -12.86 30.01 -7.12
C GLU A 821 -13.25 30.13 -8.61
N ALA A 822 -14.42 29.64 -9.00
CA ALA A 822 -14.94 29.74 -10.35
C ALA A 822 -15.39 31.17 -10.69
N GLU A 823 -16.00 31.92 -9.78
CA GLU A 823 -16.37 33.32 -9.97
C GLU A 823 -15.17 34.27 -10.03
N ASN A 824 -14.13 34.01 -9.20
CA ASN A 824 -12.87 34.78 -9.24
C ASN A 824 -12.03 34.53 -10.50
N ALA A 825 -12.19 33.37 -11.14
CA ALA A 825 -11.55 33.03 -12.41
C ALA A 825 -12.24 33.66 -13.64
N SER A 826 -13.51 34.12 -13.52
CA SER A 826 -14.30 34.69 -14.59
C SER A 826 -14.28 36.23 -14.65
N VAL A 827 -13.71 36.92 -13.68
CA VAL A 827 -13.52 38.38 -13.71
C VAL A 827 -12.21 38.73 -14.41
N LYS A 828 -12.23 38.90 -15.72
CA LYS A 828 -11.18 39.59 -16.46
C LYS A 828 -11.06 41.04 -15.99
N PRO A 829 -9.89 41.60 -15.70
CA PRO A 829 -9.77 43.03 -15.43
C PRO A 829 -9.86 43.83 -16.71
N GLU A 830 -10.95 44.56 -16.87
CA GLU A 830 -11.00 45.67 -17.80
C GLU A 830 -10.46 46.93 -17.13
N SER A 831 -9.51 47.54 -17.83
CA SER A 831 -9.06 48.92 -17.75
C SER A 831 -8.49 49.49 -16.41
N LEU A 832 -7.19 49.63 -16.39
CA LEU A 832 -6.54 50.81 -15.80
C LEU A 832 -5.42 51.29 -16.74
N LYS A 833 -5.79 52.25 -17.63
CA LYS A 833 -4.86 53.23 -18.17
C LYS A 833 -4.84 54.39 -17.18
N VAL A 834 -3.65 54.93 -17.01
CA VAL A 834 -3.23 56.26 -16.64
C VAL A 834 -2.23 56.29 -15.45
N ALA A 835 -1.10 56.90 -15.81
CA ALA A 835 -0.03 57.50 -15.03
C ALA A 835 1.18 56.67 -14.70
N ALA A 836 2.10 56.62 -15.67
CA ALA A 836 3.52 56.45 -15.44
C ALA A 836 4.14 57.82 -15.37
N GLN A 837 5.01 58.02 -14.40
CA GLN A 837 6.20 58.92 -14.57
C GLN A 837 7.33 58.48 -13.66
N THR A 838 8.40 58.09 -14.35
CA THR A 838 9.84 58.39 -14.15
C THR A 838 10.56 57.84 -12.90
N LYS A 839 11.41 56.87 -13.07
CA LYS A 839 12.87 57.13 -12.98
C LYS A 839 13.70 55.95 -13.52
N THR A 840 14.61 56.37 -14.39
CA THR A 840 15.67 55.73 -15.14
C THR A 840 16.71 55.01 -14.28
N GLN A 841 17.20 53.82 -14.73
CA GLN A 841 18.61 53.50 -14.85
C GLN A 841 18.86 52.26 -15.68
N GLN A 842 19.45 52.44 -16.75
CA GLN A 842 20.47 51.83 -17.61
C GLN A 842 20.71 50.31 -17.62
N LYS A 843 20.68 49.88 -18.90
CA LYS A 843 21.06 48.65 -19.59
C LYS A 843 22.53 48.17 -19.34
N PRO A 844 22.90 46.97 -19.90
CA PRO A 844 23.21 46.88 -21.33
C PRO A 844 22.68 45.65 -22.07
N LYS A 845 22.50 45.87 -23.41
CA LYS A 845 22.13 44.88 -24.45
C LYS A 845 23.33 44.01 -24.85
N PRO A 846 23.13 42.81 -25.39
CA PRO A 846 24.07 42.22 -26.35
C PRO A 846 23.55 42.32 -27.79
N LYS A 847 24.53 42.51 -28.69
CA LYS A 847 24.44 42.65 -30.16
C LYS A 847 24.23 41.32 -30.90
N PRO A 848 23.80 41.39 -32.16
CA PRO A 848 23.39 40.23 -32.94
C PRO A 848 24.50 39.59 -33.77
N LYS A 849 24.42 38.31 -34.10
CA LYS A 849 25.21 37.67 -35.16
C LYS A 849 24.34 37.08 -36.25
N ALA A 850 24.48 37.62 -37.34
CA ALA A 850 24.68 37.23 -38.75
C ALA A 850 23.99 35.97 -39.29
N LYS A 851 23.25 36.22 -40.33
CA LYS A 851 22.70 35.31 -41.37
C LYS A 851 23.84 34.66 -42.16
N THR A 852 23.70 33.36 -42.46
CA THR A 852 24.32 32.80 -43.64
C THR A 852 23.29 31.96 -44.39
N LYS A 853 23.32 32.14 -45.69
CA LYS A 853 22.35 31.77 -46.72
C LYS A 853 22.40 30.28 -47.08
N SER A 854 21.25 29.81 -47.44
CA SER A 854 20.85 28.69 -48.29
C SER A 854 21.79 28.29 -49.43
N ILE A 855 21.86 26.97 -49.68
CA ILE A 855 21.95 26.43 -51.07
C ILE A 855 20.97 25.24 -51.15
N VAL A 856 20.12 25.39 -52.15
CA VAL A 856 19.14 24.41 -52.67
C VAL A 856 19.84 23.43 -53.59
N LYS A 857 19.53 22.15 -53.50
CA LYS A 857 19.53 21.26 -54.72
C LYS A 857 18.52 20.12 -54.58
N ASN A 858 17.57 20.23 -55.48
CA ASN A 858 16.67 19.30 -56.19
C ASN A 858 16.85 17.77 -56.04
N ARG A 859 15.69 17.16 -55.80
CA ARG A 859 14.95 15.98 -56.31
C ARG A 859 15.67 15.04 -57.36
N PRO A 860 15.24 13.73 -57.53
CA PRO A 860 13.85 13.41 -57.88
C PRO A 860 13.19 12.21 -57.19
N LYS A 861 11.87 12.22 -57.34
CA LYS A 861 10.89 11.19 -57.01
C LYS A 861 11.00 9.96 -57.89
N HIS A 862 10.93 8.74 -57.37
CA HIS A 862 10.44 7.60 -58.14
C HIS A 862 9.23 6.97 -57.44
N LYS A 863 8.10 7.06 -58.11
CA LYS A 863 6.88 6.31 -57.88
C LYS A 863 7.04 4.93 -58.53
N LEU A 864 6.81 3.86 -57.79
CA LEU A 864 6.47 2.57 -58.36
C LEU A 864 5.11 2.13 -57.85
N LYS A 865 4.15 2.14 -58.76
CA LYS A 865 2.83 1.51 -58.67
C LYS A 865 3.01 -0.01 -58.83
N ILE A 866 2.47 -0.80 -57.91
CA ILE A 866 2.15 -2.20 -58.17
C ILE A 866 0.67 -2.43 -57.93
N LYS A 867 0.03 -2.97 -58.97
CA LYS A 867 -1.39 -3.23 -59.17
C LYS A 867 -1.87 -4.38 -58.28
N ALA A 868 -3.02 -4.19 -57.66
CA ALA A 868 -3.85 -5.25 -57.07
C ALA A 868 -4.43 -6.16 -58.16
N LYS A 869 -4.29 -7.50 -57.99
CA LYS A 869 -5.14 -8.49 -58.69
C LYS A 869 -6.03 -9.19 -57.66
N LYS A 870 -7.33 -8.97 -57.81
CA LYS A 870 -8.43 -9.72 -57.20
C LYS A 870 -8.45 -11.16 -57.74
N ALA A 871 -8.55 -12.16 -56.89
CA ALA A 871 -9.03 -13.47 -57.30
C ALA A 871 -10.15 -13.91 -56.30
N LYS A 872 -11.27 -14.30 -56.87
CA LYS A 872 -12.50 -14.79 -56.24
C LYS A 872 -12.41 -16.26 -55.80
N PRO A 873 -13.28 -16.73 -54.94
CA PRO A 873 -13.17 -17.97 -54.18
C PRO A 873 -13.69 -19.20 -54.97
N LYS A 874 -13.13 -20.38 -54.72
CA LYS A 874 -13.66 -21.69 -55.13
C LYS A 874 -14.18 -22.50 -53.95
N ALA A 875 -15.23 -23.22 -54.27
CA ALA A 875 -16.19 -23.88 -53.46
C ALA A 875 -15.71 -25.10 -52.60
N LYS A 876 -16.49 -25.42 -51.60
CA LYS A 876 -16.47 -26.61 -50.76
C LYS A 876 -16.65 -27.91 -51.51
N PRO A 877 -16.23 -29.07 -50.98
CA PRO A 877 -17.01 -30.28 -51.08
C PRO A 877 -17.57 -30.76 -49.73
N LYS A 878 -18.81 -31.24 -49.81
CA LYS A 878 -19.54 -31.93 -48.78
C LYS A 878 -18.97 -33.33 -48.55
N THR A 879 -18.91 -33.80 -47.31
CA THR A 879 -18.87 -35.25 -47.00
C THR A 879 -19.72 -35.56 -45.77
N LYS A 880 -20.73 -36.22 -46.06
CA LYS A 880 -21.51 -37.29 -45.45
C LYS A 880 -21.35 -37.66 -43.99
N THR A 881 -22.46 -37.45 -43.30
CA THR A 881 -22.93 -38.07 -42.07
C THR A 881 -22.83 -39.58 -42.06
N ARG A 882 -22.31 -40.17 -41.00
CA ARG A 882 -22.54 -41.57 -40.69
C ARG A 882 -22.93 -41.69 -39.20
N VAL A 883 -24.17 -42.08 -39.02
CA VAL A 883 -24.85 -42.48 -37.77
C VAL A 883 -24.30 -43.81 -37.36
N VAL A 884 -23.89 -43.99 -36.11
CA VAL A 884 -23.85 -45.32 -35.46
C VAL A 884 -24.42 -45.26 -34.06
N LYS A 885 -25.29 -46.21 -33.82
CA LYS A 885 -26.22 -46.47 -32.76
C LYS A 885 -25.59 -46.64 -31.36
N LYS A 886 -26.40 -46.28 -30.37
CA LYS A 886 -26.35 -46.75 -28.98
C LYS A 886 -26.27 -48.25 -28.86
N VAL A 887 -25.43 -48.74 -27.93
CA VAL A 887 -25.67 -50.01 -27.22
C VAL A 887 -25.54 -49.72 -25.72
N LYS A 888 -26.56 -50.10 -24.98
CA LYS A 888 -26.69 -50.16 -23.54
C LYS A 888 -26.17 -51.50 -22.99
N LYS A 889 -25.79 -51.50 -21.71
CA LYS A 889 -25.64 -52.60 -20.71
C LYS A 889 -24.19 -53.13 -20.62
N ARG A 890 -23.59 -53.23 -19.48
CA ARG A 890 -23.95 -53.56 -18.07
C ARG A 890 -23.06 -52.78 -17.09
#